data_a5de28b4d4afdd31df9068e2e2cbc988
#
_entry.id   a5de28b4d4afdd31df9068e2e2cbc988
#
_cell.length_a   1.000
_cell.length_b   1.000
_cell.length_c   1.000
_cell.angle_alpha   90.00
_cell.angle_beta   90.00
_cell.angle_gamma   90.00
#
_symmetry.space_group_name_H-M   'P 1'
#
loop_
_entity.id
_entity.type
_entity.pdbx_description
1 polymer ?
#
loop_
_entity_poly.entity_id
_entity_poly.type
_entity_poly.pdbx_seq_one_letter_code
_entity_poly.pdbx_strand_id
1 'polypeptide(L)'
;MRRYILVIISVIISVSAANAQRAGTMKANITLSVRDSSTNTPLGLVTATLTRIDYNKNREVFTYAISDTLGAIRFNSVPVSEYEISLQYMGYFMKIIPNIKVEANELVQGNNIKDLGVIKLRENAAELNAITVKDHVVPIKYLGDTIQYNAAAYKLSDTDVLEDFFKKLPGWSVDNNGRITANGKVIEQITVNGRIFFFNDPVFVSRNLPAKILKNIKLFEKQSERSKFTGIDDGARTNTVDVAVREDMLNGWLGDVSAGGGTDERYKGKEFIANFNKYNQIAIIGNISNLNEPSIFPGAPSQTNSADSRSYSLGSNLNLSSTKNKYSTDISYNLKGNDNIIETEVYRQNFIKDSSFVYESSARKENNTTSHILNGEISRNDKKIMLVIKPMVRYTYGNYSNSTNYKTIGGESGVVIKEGESNDSGKRDQESFSTDFQITKRMNKARRTLSLTGKLGFDRSANEGRNRISDESDQRYNVDNNSIKLSTQLSYTEPLTKKMILVGNWGFSTSFSNLNKETFNPDNSGNFTILDPTLSDRSDNTELQQNFDLQLQKPKGKGERSFYMVGVSLMPSYIKRNSEGNNFDKWFVNVAPKAEFRITTPNLLQVFINYKANVRTPDLSQMMPVPDNTDPLYFRMGNKNLKGEYEHSAFMKISKITGSTSSYANGYFFFIDASYFANRIINKSWFDENGVQYSMPFNDGGDYSVQSRLMTNLPFFKGVLGFSDIITAGHYNNISYIDGARNVTKRVVFGEKADLTINYGDLRIDVGASFNYELSENSIYPGKKNSTWRNNIDGSISYILPLEINFRSDISYQFFSGYKGQNDKPYLLWNANLSKSIIRNKLIATLSARDILNQNKNIQRAVSDFYIQETRYNIVRQYFLFTLTYKFFTGGTTGAFKERVNSIFRNQERNAFINEINDIKR
;
A
#
# COMPACT_ATOMS: atom_id res chain seq x y z
N MET A 1 -45.06 21.52 39.81
CA MET A 1 -43.84 21.51 38.99
C MET A 1 -43.93 22.34 37.70
N ARG A 2 -45.06 22.35 36.94
CA ARG A 2 -45.19 23.13 35.68
C ARG A 2 -45.20 24.64 35.83
N ARG A 3 -45.58 25.22 37.00
CA ARG A 3 -45.62 26.66 37.22
C ARG A 3 -44.25 27.28 37.61
N TYR A 4 -43.32 26.50 38.14
CA TYR A 4 -41.96 26.97 38.48
C TYR A 4 -40.98 26.95 37.33
N ILE A 5 -41.22 26.12 36.31
CA ILE A 5 -40.38 26.05 35.10
C ILE A 5 -40.63 27.28 34.21
N LEU A 6 -41.85 27.79 34.14
CA LEU A 6 -42.21 29.00 33.38
C LEU A 6 -41.65 30.26 34.00
N VAL A 7 -41.53 30.34 35.33
CA VAL A 7 -40.89 31.49 36.01
C VAL A 7 -39.37 31.50 35.84
N ILE A 8 -38.72 30.33 35.84
CA ILE A 8 -37.27 30.23 35.57
C ILE A 8 -36.94 30.56 34.11
N ILE A 9 -37.77 30.16 33.16
CA ILE A 9 -37.61 30.52 31.76
C ILE A 9 -37.84 31.99 31.48
N SER A 10 -38.80 32.63 32.18
CA SER A 10 -39.02 34.07 32.03
C SER A 10 -37.92 34.94 32.68
N VAL A 11 -37.27 34.46 33.75
CA VAL A 11 -36.12 35.14 34.36
C VAL A 11 -34.86 34.97 33.49
N ILE A 12 -34.66 33.80 32.84
CA ILE A 12 -33.54 33.60 31.93
C ILE A 12 -33.69 34.43 30.64
N ILE A 13 -34.91 34.62 30.16
CA ILE A 13 -35.17 35.46 28.97
C ILE A 13 -35.02 36.95 29.29
N SER A 14 -35.37 37.39 30.50
CA SER A 14 -35.24 38.80 30.89
C SER A 14 -33.78 39.21 31.22
N VAL A 15 -32.94 38.27 31.68
CA VAL A 15 -31.49 38.52 31.86
C VAL A 15 -30.75 38.51 30.53
N SER A 16 -31.23 37.77 29.53
CA SER A 16 -30.65 37.80 28.19
C SER A 16 -31.00 39.02 27.35
N ALA A 17 -32.08 39.73 27.69
CA ALA A 17 -32.49 40.93 26.96
C ALA A 17 -31.81 42.24 27.49
N ALA A 18 -31.19 42.20 28.69
CA ALA A 18 -30.54 43.36 29.28
C ALA A 18 -29.07 43.58 28.79
N ASN A 19 -28.51 42.67 28.01
CA ASN A 19 -27.14 42.81 27.50
C ASN A 19 -27.04 43.11 26.00
N ALA A 20 -28.11 43.50 25.34
CA ALA A 20 -28.12 43.84 23.91
C ALA A 20 -28.18 45.34 23.63
N GLN A 21 -27.61 46.17 24.48
CA GLN A 21 -27.18 47.49 24.04
C GLN A 21 -25.81 47.35 23.40
N ARG A 22 -25.76 47.30 22.06
CA ARG A 22 -24.56 47.54 21.28
C ARG A 22 -24.04 48.94 21.64
N ALA A 23 -23.13 49.05 22.61
CA ALA A 23 -22.22 50.16 22.69
C ALA A 23 -21.47 50.20 21.36
N GLY A 24 -21.72 51.18 20.53
CA GLY A 24 -20.93 51.44 19.34
C GLY A 24 -19.47 51.48 19.79
N THR A 25 -18.65 50.54 19.38
CA THR A 25 -17.24 50.48 19.76
C THR A 25 -16.58 51.73 19.17
N MET A 26 -16.22 52.68 20.02
CA MET A 26 -15.46 53.88 19.62
C MET A 26 -14.13 53.41 19.01
N LYS A 27 -13.75 54.00 17.88
CA LYS A 27 -12.59 53.60 17.10
C LYS A 27 -11.74 54.80 16.73
N ALA A 28 -10.42 54.65 16.83
CA ALA A 28 -9.44 55.63 16.38
C ALA A 28 -8.69 55.19 15.15
N ASN A 29 -8.03 56.11 14.50
CA ASN A 29 -6.98 55.82 13.51
C ASN A 29 -5.63 56.11 14.15
N ILE A 30 -4.67 55.19 14.02
CA ILE A 30 -3.28 55.37 14.46
C ILE A 30 -2.44 55.68 13.23
N THR A 31 -1.68 56.79 13.29
CA THR A 31 -0.77 57.22 12.22
C THR A 31 0.66 57.32 12.74
N LEU A 32 1.64 57.00 11.89
CA LEU A 32 3.05 57.26 12.16
C LEU A 32 3.82 57.34 10.83
N SER A 33 5.01 57.93 10.89
CA SER A 33 5.92 57.98 9.74
C SER A 33 7.24 57.31 10.08
N VAL A 34 7.80 56.52 9.18
CA VAL A 34 9.03 55.78 9.41
C VAL A 34 10.17 56.34 8.53
N ARG A 35 11.31 56.64 9.15
CA ARG A 35 12.48 57.20 8.51
C ARG A 35 13.76 56.45 8.89
N ASP A 36 14.75 56.50 8.03
CA ASP A 36 16.10 56.08 8.34
C ASP A 36 16.70 56.95 9.42
N SER A 37 17.40 56.31 10.39
CA SER A 37 17.95 57.06 11.56
C SER A 37 19.18 57.89 11.21
N SER A 38 19.95 57.56 10.15
CA SER A 38 21.20 58.18 9.75
C SER A 38 20.98 59.24 8.63
N THR A 39 20.17 58.87 7.64
CA THR A 39 19.95 59.72 6.47
C THR A 39 18.68 60.57 6.54
N ASN A 40 17.82 60.28 7.52
CA ASN A 40 16.48 60.87 7.67
C ASN A 40 15.57 60.73 6.43
N THR A 41 15.89 59.84 5.52
CA THR A 41 15.06 59.54 4.35
C THR A 41 13.87 58.72 4.72
N PRO A 42 12.70 58.92 4.08
CA PRO A 42 11.52 58.09 4.36
C PRO A 42 11.73 56.67 3.94
N LEU A 43 11.27 55.70 4.73
CA LEU A 43 11.36 54.27 4.45
C LEU A 43 9.99 53.73 4.02
N GLY A 44 9.89 53.46 2.70
CA GLY A 44 8.73 52.76 2.12
C GLY A 44 8.80 51.27 2.29
N LEU A 45 7.66 50.59 2.35
CA LEU A 45 7.54 49.12 2.49
C LEU A 45 7.97 48.59 3.87
N VAL A 46 8.00 49.40 4.91
CA VAL A 46 8.15 48.93 6.29
C VAL A 46 6.89 48.22 6.74
N THR A 47 7.00 46.97 7.15
CA THR A 47 5.87 46.21 7.70
C THR A 47 5.65 46.60 9.18
N ALA A 48 4.46 47.05 9.50
CA ALA A 48 4.01 47.40 10.85
C ALA A 48 2.94 46.39 11.30
N THR A 49 3.16 45.74 12.43
CA THR A 49 2.18 44.85 13.06
C THR A 49 1.61 45.53 14.29
N LEU A 50 0.29 45.70 14.34
CA LEU A 50 -0.43 46.20 15.51
C LEU A 50 -0.93 45.02 16.33
N THR A 51 -0.40 44.87 17.53
CA THR A 51 -0.74 43.81 18.48
C THR A 51 -1.56 44.41 19.63
N ARG A 52 -2.73 43.84 19.90
CA ARG A 52 -3.58 44.20 21.03
C ARG A 52 -3.10 43.49 22.29
N ILE A 53 -3.06 44.19 23.39
CA ILE A 53 -2.78 43.66 24.72
C ILE A 53 -4.07 43.67 25.52
N ASP A 54 -4.53 42.48 25.93
CA ASP A 54 -5.74 42.36 26.72
C ASP A 54 -5.49 42.64 28.23
N TYR A 55 -6.54 42.67 29.02
CA TYR A 55 -6.46 42.90 30.46
C TYR A 55 -5.60 41.83 31.20
N ASN A 56 -5.52 40.63 30.64
CA ASN A 56 -4.72 39.53 31.18
C ASN A 56 -3.28 39.50 30.61
N LYS A 57 -2.86 40.59 29.92
CA LYS A 57 -1.54 40.72 29.25
C LYS A 57 -1.30 39.74 28.13
N ASN A 58 -2.35 39.05 27.58
CA ASN A 58 -2.20 38.26 26.40
C ASN A 58 -2.02 39.17 25.17
N ARG A 59 -1.17 38.74 24.23
CA ARG A 59 -0.84 39.51 23.03
C ARG A 59 -1.50 38.83 21.83
N GLU A 60 -2.34 39.60 21.13
CA GLU A 60 -3.02 39.12 19.91
C GLU A 60 -2.78 40.10 18.78
N VAL A 61 -2.35 39.59 17.62
CA VAL A 61 -2.17 40.42 16.44
C VAL A 61 -3.54 40.93 15.97
N PHE A 62 -3.74 42.27 16.02
CA PHE A 62 -4.99 42.89 15.61
C PHE A 62 -5.03 43.15 14.10
N THR A 63 -3.96 43.74 13.51
CA THR A 63 -3.89 44.05 12.09
C THR A 63 -2.45 44.38 11.66
N TYR A 64 -2.25 44.49 10.35
CA TYR A 64 -0.99 44.84 9.72
C TYR A 64 -1.17 46.09 8.86
N ALA A 65 -0.11 46.87 8.68
CA ALA A 65 -0.01 47.95 7.72
C ALA A 65 1.39 48.02 7.14
N ILE A 66 1.52 48.58 5.95
CA ILE A 66 2.79 48.78 5.28
C ILE A 66 2.98 50.25 4.99
N SER A 67 4.19 50.80 5.21
CA SER A 67 4.47 52.20 4.93
C SER A 67 4.43 52.47 3.40
N ASP A 68 3.87 53.60 3.04
CA ASP A 68 3.91 54.14 1.68
C ASP A 68 5.32 54.63 1.29
N THR A 69 5.46 55.17 0.09
CA THR A 69 6.73 55.71 -0.42
C THR A 69 7.28 56.91 0.36
N LEU A 70 6.42 57.60 1.14
CA LEU A 70 6.80 58.72 2.02
C LEU A 70 7.02 58.23 3.49
N GLY A 71 6.98 56.92 3.72
CA GLY A 71 7.18 56.32 5.00
C GLY A 71 5.96 56.37 5.94
N ALA A 72 4.79 56.80 5.46
CA ALA A 72 3.60 56.92 6.27
C ALA A 72 2.91 55.56 6.45
N ILE A 73 2.49 55.28 7.69
CA ILE A 73 1.72 54.09 8.10
C ILE A 73 0.42 54.54 8.77
N ARG A 74 -0.68 53.86 8.41
CA ARG A 74 -1.99 54.15 9.04
C ARG A 74 -2.73 52.88 9.38
N PHE A 75 -3.18 52.76 10.59
CA PHE A 75 -4.13 51.75 11.06
C PHE A 75 -5.50 52.39 11.24
N ASN A 76 -6.50 51.91 10.52
CA ASN A 76 -7.85 52.43 10.53
C ASN A 76 -8.75 51.63 11.48
N SER A 77 -9.72 52.33 12.09
CA SER A 77 -10.79 51.73 12.89
C SER A 77 -10.29 50.89 14.06
N VAL A 78 -9.26 51.31 14.77
CA VAL A 78 -8.67 50.61 15.93
C VAL A 78 -9.55 50.83 17.17
N PRO A 79 -10.08 49.78 17.82
CA PRO A 79 -10.92 49.86 19.02
C PRO A 79 -10.15 50.39 20.23
N VAL A 80 -10.90 50.85 21.22
CA VAL A 80 -10.34 51.25 22.52
C VAL A 80 -9.69 50.06 23.21
N SER A 81 -8.36 50.11 23.40
CA SER A 81 -7.54 49.08 24.09
C SER A 81 -6.10 49.56 24.20
N GLU A 82 -5.25 48.74 24.80
CA GLU A 82 -3.79 48.90 24.78
C GLU A 82 -3.17 48.12 23.65
N TYR A 83 -2.19 48.74 22.95
CA TYR A 83 -1.56 48.19 21.78
C TYR A 83 -0.03 48.31 21.83
N GLU A 84 0.60 47.50 21.02
CA GLU A 84 2.05 47.56 20.71
C GLU A 84 2.21 47.54 19.19
N ILE A 85 3.09 48.35 18.65
CA ILE A 85 3.44 48.29 17.21
C ILE A 85 4.87 47.77 17.04
N SER A 86 5.04 46.74 16.27
CA SER A 86 6.37 46.28 15.81
C SER A 86 6.59 46.66 14.35
N LEU A 87 7.72 47.37 14.11
CA LEU A 87 8.17 47.79 12.79
C LEU A 87 9.32 46.96 12.32
N GLN A 88 9.17 46.37 11.13
CA GLN A 88 10.17 45.49 10.51
C GLN A 88 10.47 45.93 9.08
N TYR A 89 11.76 46.10 8.78
CA TYR A 89 12.24 46.44 7.45
C TYR A 89 13.54 45.69 7.16
N MET A 90 13.73 45.21 5.92
CA MET A 90 14.89 44.44 5.56
C MET A 90 16.17 45.31 5.60
N GLY A 91 17.20 44.86 6.32
CA GLY A 91 18.42 45.61 6.56
C GLY A 91 18.38 46.56 7.76
N TYR A 92 17.30 46.56 8.56
CA TYR A 92 17.13 47.40 9.76
C TYR A 92 16.82 46.57 11.00
N PHE A 93 17.23 47.07 12.17
CA PHE A 93 16.81 46.47 13.42
C PHE A 93 15.29 46.64 13.61
N MET A 94 14.62 45.55 14.00
CA MET A 94 13.21 45.59 14.38
C MET A 94 13.01 46.59 15.56
N LYS A 95 12.02 47.47 15.45
CA LYS A 95 11.68 48.42 16.53
C LYS A 95 10.27 48.13 17.03
N ILE A 96 10.16 48.04 18.34
CA ILE A 96 8.87 47.87 19.05
C ILE A 96 8.52 49.18 19.71
N ILE A 97 7.27 49.62 19.54
CA ILE A 97 6.66 50.79 20.20
C ILE A 97 5.60 50.23 21.15
N PRO A 98 5.91 50.13 22.44
CA PRO A 98 4.96 49.55 23.41
C PRO A 98 4.00 50.65 23.97
N ASN A 99 3.00 50.21 24.72
CA ASN A 99 2.11 51.03 25.54
C ASN A 99 1.31 52.07 24.76
N ILE A 100 0.85 51.75 23.56
CA ILE A 100 -0.01 52.64 22.77
C ILE A 100 -1.45 52.49 23.29
N LYS A 101 -1.95 53.46 24.06
CA LYS A 101 -3.29 53.44 24.59
C LYS A 101 -4.24 54.20 23.66
N VAL A 102 -5.32 53.56 23.25
CA VAL A 102 -6.47 54.19 22.60
C VAL A 102 -7.57 54.30 23.65
N GLU A 103 -7.82 55.56 24.15
CA GLU A 103 -8.73 55.81 25.27
C GLU A 103 -10.06 56.43 24.79
N ALA A 104 -11.16 56.07 25.45
CA ALA A 104 -12.49 56.51 25.07
C ALA A 104 -12.67 58.03 25.22
N ASN A 105 -12.03 58.67 26.20
CA ASN A 105 -12.06 60.10 26.44
C ASN A 105 -11.43 60.92 25.28
N GLU A 106 -10.38 60.44 24.65
CA GLU A 106 -9.77 61.09 23.47
C GLU A 106 -10.75 61.11 22.29
N LEU A 107 -11.59 60.10 22.14
CA LEU A 107 -12.55 59.95 21.06
C LEU A 107 -13.81 60.78 21.23
N VAL A 108 -14.21 61.06 22.46
CA VAL A 108 -15.36 61.90 22.79
C VAL A 108 -15.10 63.39 22.47
N GLN A 109 -13.83 63.82 22.49
CA GLN A 109 -13.42 65.18 22.14
C GLN A 109 -13.29 65.45 20.64
N GLY A 110 -13.66 64.45 19.77
CA GLY A 110 -13.63 64.57 18.30
C GLY A 110 -12.26 64.30 17.69
N ASN A 111 -11.26 63.89 18.47
CA ASN A 111 -9.91 63.55 17.96
C ASN A 111 -9.80 62.06 17.62
N ASN A 112 -10.22 61.66 16.41
CA ASN A 112 -10.24 60.27 15.97
C ASN A 112 -8.87 59.79 15.41
N ILE A 113 -7.82 60.59 15.52
CA ILE A 113 -6.49 60.26 14.99
C ILE A 113 -5.48 60.32 16.13
N LYS A 114 -4.78 59.21 16.39
CA LYS A 114 -3.64 59.12 17.29
C LYS A 114 -2.35 59.12 16.47
N ASP A 115 -1.68 60.26 16.39
CA ASP A 115 -0.43 60.38 15.67
C ASP A 115 0.75 60.06 16.59
N LEU A 116 1.57 59.07 16.20
CA LEU A 116 2.79 58.63 16.91
C LEU A 116 4.04 59.37 16.39
N GLY A 117 3.88 60.29 15.44
CA GLY A 117 4.97 61.07 14.88
C GLY A 117 5.96 60.25 14.02
N VAL A 118 7.20 60.76 13.98
CA VAL A 118 8.28 60.17 13.17
C VAL A 118 9.05 59.14 13.98
N ILE A 119 9.04 57.91 13.51
CA ILE A 119 9.79 56.79 14.09
C ILE A 119 11.02 56.52 13.25
N LYS A 120 12.20 56.59 13.87
CA LYS A 120 13.47 56.31 13.20
C LYS A 120 13.88 54.85 13.36
N LEU A 121 14.17 54.15 12.25
CA LEU A 121 14.79 52.83 12.24
C LEU A 121 16.29 52.95 12.03
N ARG A 122 17.05 52.14 12.74
CA ARG A 122 18.50 52.06 12.65
C ARG A 122 18.87 50.94 11.70
N GLU A 123 19.76 51.22 10.70
CA GLU A 123 20.27 50.22 9.80
C GLU A 123 21.12 49.16 10.54
N ASN A 124 20.92 47.92 10.19
CA ASN A 124 21.68 46.78 10.69
C ASN A 124 22.81 46.49 9.70
N ALA A 125 23.94 47.18 9.83
CA ALA A 125 25.15 47.00 9.01
C ALA A 125 25.96 45.75 9.35
N ALA A 126 25.44 44.83 10.21
CA ALA A 126 26.05 43.54 10.41
C ALA A 126 25.86 42.70 9.15
N GLU A 127 26.94 42.21 8.56
CA GLU A 127 26.96 41.22 7.48
C GLU A 127 25.88 40.17 7.74
N LEU A 128 25.09 39.91 6.71
CA LEU A 128 24.13 38.80 6.66
C LEU A 128 24.93 37.46 6.75
N ASN A 129 25.40 37.12 7.92
CA ASN A 129 25.61 35.73 8.24
C ASN A 129 24.23 35.08 8.07
N ALA A 130 24.14 34.20 7.08
CA ALA A 130 22.93 33.47 6.79
C ALA A 130 22.36 32.99 8.13
N ILE A 131 21.24 33.58 8.55
CA ILE A 131 20.46 33.07 9.66
C ILE A 131 19.94 31.75 9.13
N THR A 132 20.62 30.69 9.47
CA THR A 132 20.11 29.37 9.38
C THR A 132 18.99 29.33 10.41
N VAL A 133 17.76 29.67 9.98
CA VAL A 133 16.56 29.34 10.73
C VAL A 133 16.60 27.82 10.79
N LYS A 134 17.09 27.26 11.88
CA LYS A 134 16.82 25.88 12.26
C LYS A 134 15.36 25.84 12.68
N ASP A 135 14.49 25.95 11.67
CA ASP A 135 13.11 25.58 11.84
C ASP A 135 13.16 24.08 12.19
N HIS A 136 12.64 23.72 13.34
CA HIS A 136 12.52 22.32 13.70
C HIS A 136 11.53 21.70 12.74
N VAL A 137 12.07 21.07 11.69
CA VAL A 137 11.27 20.36 10.69
C VAL A 137 10.47 19.30 11.44
N VAL A 138 9.18 19.48 11.55
CA VAL A 138 8.27 18.53 12.20
C VAL A 138 8.26 17.25 11.38
N PRO A 139 8.80 16.12 11.90
CA PRO A 139 8.92 14.88 11.12
C PRO A 139 7.58 14.29 10.71
N ILE A 140 6.59 14.34 11.62
CA ILE A 140 5.28 13.72 11.43
C ILE A 140 4.20 14.72 11.80
N LYS A 141 3.24 14.93 10.90
CA LYS A 141 2.09 15.81 11.11
C LYS A 141 0.79 15.04 10.87
N TYR A 142 -0.13 15.15 11.81
CA TYR A 142 -1.46 14.56 11.70
C TYR A 142 -2.44 15.61 11.16
N LEU A 143 -3.07 15.29 10.03
CA LEU A 143 -4.03 16.14 9.32
C LEU A 143 -5.39 15.41 9.26
N GLY A 144 -6.12 15.36 10.36
CA GLY A 144 -7.36 14.59 10.46
C GLY A 144 -7.09 13.09 10.38
N ASP A 145 -7.52 12.45 9.31
CA ASP A 145 -7.31 11.02 9.02
C ASP A 145 -6.03 10.73 8.20
N THR A 146 -5.26 11.78 7.88
CA THR A 146 -4.03 11.70 7.09
C THR A 146 -2.81 11.90 7.98
N ILE A 147 -1.81 11.05 7.82
CA ILE A 147 -0.50 11.19 8.46
C ILE A 147 0.49 11.69 7.41
N GLN A 148 1.08 12.83 7.64
CA GLN A 148 2.12 13.41 6.76
C GLN A 148 3.49 13.23 7.40
N TYR A 149 4.42 12.66 6.64
CA TYR A 149 5.83 12.52 6.99
C TYR A 149 6.66 13.48 6.15
N ASN A 150 7.50 14.29 6.79
CA ASN A 150 8.33 15.28 6.13
C ASN A 150 9.70 14.67 5.80
N ALA A 151 10.03 14.57 4.51
CA ALA A 151 11.28 13.95 4.07
C ALA A 151 12.53 14.69 4.57
N ALA A 152 12.47 16.01 4.73
CA ALA A 152 13.59 16.82 5.22
C ALA A 152 13.97 16.54 6.69
N ALA A 153 13.09 15.89 7.46
CA ALA A 153 13.36 15.51 8.84
C ALA A 153 14.20 14.21 8.94
N TYR A 154 14.36 13.50 7.83
CA TYR A 154 15.08 12.21 7.77
C TYR A 154 16.32 12.36 6.90
N LYS A 155 17.41 11.81 7.37
CA LYS A 155 18.65 11.84 6.59
C LYS A 155 18.59 10.81 5.46
N LEU A 156 18.53 11.32 4.24
CA LEU A 156 18.46 10.51 3.02
C LEU A 156 19.79 10.63 2.28
N SER A 157 20.36 9.49 1.90
CA SER A 157 21.56 9.45 1.07
C SER A 157 21.22 9.69 -0.40
N ASP A 158 22.27 9.96 -1.20
CA ASP A 158 22.10 10.15 -2.65
C ASP A 158 21.64 8.88 -3.37
N THR A 159 21.86 7.72 -2.77
CA THR A 159 21.49 6.41 -3.32
C THR A 159 20.12 5.92 -2.85
N ASP A 160 19.55 6.54 -1.81
CA ASP A 160 18.28 6.09 -1.25
C ASP A 160 17.14 6.23 -2.26
N VAL A 161 16.27 5.22 -2.29
CA VAL A 161 14.99 5.22 -2.98
C VAL A 161 13.84 5.38 -1.97
N LEU A 162 12.61 5.52 -2.44
CA LEU A 162 11.44 5.68 -1.59
C LEU A 162 11.26 4.50 -0.61
N GLU A 163 11.63 3.28 -1.01
CA GLU A 163 11.64 2.10 -0.12
C GLU A 163 12.57 2.30 1.08
N ASP A 164 13.77 2.86 0.87
CA ASP A 164 14.70 3.15 1.96
C ASP A 164 14.16 4.24 2.88
N PHE A 165 13.44 5.20 2.33
CA PHE A 165 12.73 6.19 3.13
C PHE A 165 11.65 5.54 3.99
N PHE A 166 10.84 4.64 3.44
CA PHE A 166 9.82 3.92 4.21
C PHE A 166 10.42 3.13 5.37
N LYS A 167 11.54 2.45 5.16
CA LYS A 167 12.26 1.73 6.22
C LYS A 167 12.73 2.64 7.37
N LYS A 168 12.88 3.96 7.11
CA LYS A 168 13.27 4.96 8.12
C LYS A 168 12.08 5.52 8.90
N LEU A 169 10.84 5.22 8.50
CA LEU A 169 9.65 5.77 9.13
C LEU A 169 9.16 4.89 10.29
N PRO A 170 8.75 5.47 11.41
CA PRO A 170 8.22 4.71 12.52
C PRO A 170 6.87 4.08 12.16
N GLY A 171 6.69 2.80 12.50
CA GLY A 171 5.48 2.03 12.22
C GLY A 171 5.37 1.52 10.79
N TRP A 172 6.44 1.64 10.00
CA TRP A 172 6.52 1.10 8.66
C TRP A 172 7.43 -0.12 8.60
N SER A 173 7.09 -1.04 7.75
CA SER A 173 7.95 -2.19 7.43
C SER A 173 7.87 -2.50 5.94
N VAL A 174 8.96 -2.98 5.40
CA VAL A 174 9.06 -3.51 4.04
C VAL A 174 9.65 -4.90 4.13
N ASP A 175 8.91 -5.90 3.68
CA ASP A 175 9.38 -7.28 3.68
C ASP A 175 10.38 -7.55 2.53
N ASN A 176 10.94 -8.75 2.49
CA ASN A 176 11.90 -9.16 1.47
C ASN A 176 11.33 -9.11 0.04
N ASN A 177 10.02 -9.25 -0.10
CA ASN A 177 9.31 -9.15 -1.38
C ASN A 177 9.00 -7.70 -1.76
N GLY A 178 9.32 -6.72 -0.91
CA GLY A 178 9.04 -5.31 -1.10
C GLY A 178 7.61 -4.91 -0.73
N ARG A 179 6.83 -5.80 -0.09
CA ARG A 179 5.50 -5.49 0.40
C ARG A 179 5.60 -4.49 1.55
N ILE A 180 4.99 -3.34 1.35
CA ILE A 180 5.05 -2.22 2.29
C ILE A 180 3.87 -2.30 3.23
N THR A 181 4.14 -2.22 4.51
CA THR A 181 3.13 -2.15 5.56
C THR A 181 3.34 -0.90 6.40
N ALA A 182 2.28 -0.12 6.62
CA ALA A 182 2.29 1.06 7.46
C ALA A 182 1.18 0.96 8.52
N ASN A 183 1.54 1.11 9.79
CA ASN A 183 0.60 1.00 10.91
C ASN A 183 -0.26 -0.27 10.85
N GLY A 184 0.36 -1.41 10.50
CA GLY A 184 -0.28 -2.72 10.39
C GLY A 184 -1.14 -2.96 9.16
N LYS A 185 -1.23 -2.00 8.23
CA LYS A 185 -1.96 -2.14 6.98
C LYS A 185 -1.01 -2.17 5.80
N VAL A 186 -1.28 -3.07 4.88
CA VAL A 186 -0.55 -3.12 3.61
C VAL A 186 -0.86 -1.88 2.79
N ILE A 187 0.15 -1.27 2.21
CA ILE A 187 -0.01 -0.19 1.25
C ILE A 187 -0.40 -0.79 -0.10
N GLU A 188 -1.56 -0.40 -0.58
CA GLU A 188 -2.15 -0.89 -1.82
C GLU A 188 -1.92 0.07 -2.99
N GLN A 189 -1.62 1.34 -2.67
CA GLN A 189 -1.47 2.38 -3.69
C GLN A 189 -0.39 3.39 -3.30
N ILE A 190 0.48 3.75 -4.27
CA ILE A 190 1.34 4.92 -4.19
C ILE A 190 0.99 5.87 -5.33
N THR A 191 0.69 7.12 -4.99
CA THR A 191 0.50 8.21 -5.94
C THR A 191 1.66 9.20 -5.88
N VAL A 192 1.94 9.88 -6.97
CA VAL A 192 2.94 10.96 -7.03
C VAL A 192 2.21 12.26 -7.38
N ASN A 193 2.26 13.23 -6.47
CA ASN A 193 1.50 14.48 -6.57
C ASN A 193 -0.01 14.23 -6.81
N GLY A 194 -0.58 13.26 -6.09
CA GLY A 194 -2.00 12.87 -6.15
C GLY A 194 -2.41 12.04 -7.37
N ARG A 195 -1.48 11.61 -8.21
CA ARG A 195 -1.73 10.87 -9.46
C ARG A 195 -1.18 9.47 -9.38
N ILE A 196 -1.86 8.56 -10.07
CA ILE A 196 -1.37 7.19 -10.24
C ILE A 196 -0.04 7.24 -10.99
N PHE A 197 0.92 6.46 -10.53
CA PHE A 197 2.24 6.37 -11.12
C PHE A 197 2.58 4.89 -11.30
N PHE A 198 2.99 4.49 -12.50
CA PHE A 198 3.32 3.12 -12.89
C PHE A 198 2.37 2.05 -12.32
N PHE A 199 1.20 1.88 -12.92
CA PHE A 199 0.24 0.78 -12.64
C PHE A 199 -0.28 0.71 -11.21
N ASN A 200 -0.03 1.74 -10.39
CA ASN A 200 -0.42 1.68 -8.98
C ASN A 200 0.28 0.55 -8.19
N ASP A 201 1.47 0.13 -8.60
CA ASP A 201 2.25 -0.87 -7.87
C ASP A 201 3.14 -0.21 -6.82
N PRO A 202 2.86 -0.41 -5.52
CA PRO A 202 3.66 0.19 -4.46
C PRO A 202 5.11 -0.28 -4.44
N VAL A 203 5.37 -1.54 -4.75
CA VAL A 203 6.72 -2.13 -4.74
C VAL A 203 7.55 -1.51 -5.86
N PHE A 204 6.96 -1.42 -7.04
CA PHE A 204 7.60 -0.80 -8.19
C PHE A 204 7.97 0.66 -7.92
N VAL A 205 7.01 1.47 -7.48
CA VAL A 205 7.24 2.89 -7.21
C VAL A 205 8.27 3.09 -6.11
N SER A 206 8.19 2.32 -5.03
CA SER A 206 9.10 2.47 -3.89
C SER A 206 10.56 2.14 -4.22
N ARG A 207 10.80 1.17 -5.08
CA ARG A 207 12.16 0.74 -5.48
C ARG A 207 12.80 1.62 -6.55
N ASN A 208 11.99 2.40 -7.25
CA ASN A 208 12.50 3.17 -8.40
C ASN A 208 12.50 4.68 -8.16
N LEU A 209 11.61 5.21 -7.32
CA LEU A 209 11.54 6.66 -7.08
C LEU A 209 12.68 7.12 -6.16
N PRO A 210 13.59 8.01 -6.61
CA PRO A 210 14.69 8.50 -5.78
C PRO A 210 14.17 9.25 -4.54
N ALA A 211 14.68 8.92 -3.35
CA ALA A 211 14.22 9.56 -2.11
C ALA A 211 14.54 11.07 -2.04
N LYS A 212 15.55 11.52 -2.75
CA LYS A 212 15.97 12.94 -2.77
C LYS A 212 14.96 13.91 -3.36
N ILE A 213 14.06 13.44 -4.22
CA ILE A 213 13.02 14.29 -4.84
C ILE A 213 11.84 14.53 -3.91
N LEU A 214 11.77 13.86 -2.76
CA LEU A 214 10.63 13.89 -1.85
C LEU A 214 10.58 15.22 -1.07
N LYS A 215 9.42 15.85 -1.05
CA LYS A 215 9.05 16.93 -0.13
C LYS A 215 8.46 16.34 1.16
N ASN A 216 7.42 15.56 0.99
CA ASN A 216 6.73 14.81 2.05
C ASN A 216 5.96 13.63 1.46
N ILE A 217 5.56 12.71 2.32
CA ILE A 217 4.58 11.68 1.97
C ILE A 217 3.37 11.80 2.88
N LYS A 218 2.19 11.45 2.36
CA LYS A 218 0.93 11.42 3.10
C LYS A 218 0.37 10.02 3.08
N LEU A 219 0.15 9.45 4.24
CA LEU A 219 -0.51 8.17 4.44
C LEU A 219 -1.97 8.39 4.81
N PHE A 220 -2.90 7.83 4.06
CA PHE A 220 -4.34 7.93 4.29
C PHE A 220 -5.10 6.78 3.65
N GLU A 221 -6.31 6.53 4.14
CA GLU A 221 -7.26 5.62 3.49
C GLU A 221 -8.01 6.39 2.39
N LYS A 222 -7.61 6.20 1.15
CA LYS A 222 -8.26 6.81 -0.02
C LYS A 222 -9.65 6.21 -0.19
N GLN A 223 -10.66 7.05 -0.22
CA GLN A 223 -12.01 6.65 -0.59
C GLN A 223 -12.07 6.33 -2.08
N SER A 224 -13.01 5.47 -2.49
CA SER A 224 -13.29 5.24 -3.89
C SER A 224 -13.60 6.56 -4.62
N GLU A 225 -13.34 6.63 -5.91
CA GLU A 225 -13.67 7.82 -6.71
C GLU A 225 -15.19 8.08 -6.69
N ARG A 226 -16.02 7.03 -6.63
CA ARG A 226 -17.45 7.12 -6.42
C ARG A 226 -17.80 7.77 -5.09
N SER A 227 -17.18 7.32 -4.01
CA SER A 227 -17.42 7.85 -2.66
C SER A 227 -17.04 9.33 -2.57
N LYS A 228 -15.89 9.74 -3.12
CA LYS A 228 -15.48 11.15 -3.22
C LYS A 228 -16.47 11.97 -4.06
N PHE A 229 -16.90 11.44 -5.21
CA PHE A 229 -17.83 12.12 -6.09
C PHE A 229 -19.20 12.25 -5.46
N THR A 230 -19.76 11.19 -4.89
CA THR A 230 -21.12 11.19 -4.33
C THR A 230 -21.23 11.81 -2.95
N GLY A 231 -20.13 11.81 -2.18
CA GLY A 231 -20.11 12.13 -0.75
C GLY A 231 -20.75 11.06 0.12
N ILE A 232 -20.94 9.84 -0.45
CA ILE A 232 -21.52 8.68 0.23
C ILE A 232 -20.43 7.63 0.36
N ASP A 233 -20.23 7.16 1.59
CA ASP A 233 -19.28 6.10 1.87
C ASP A 233 -19.78 4.75 1.37
N ASP A 234 -19.09 4.17 0.41
CA ASP A 234 -19.39 2.84 -0.14
C ASP A 234 -18.60 1.71 0.54
N GLY A 235 -17.87 2.05 1.61
CA GLY A 235 -17.03 1.11 2.35
C GLY A 235 -15.70 0.77 1.66
N ALA A 236 -15.54 1.11 0.40
CA ALA A 236 -14.31 0.85 -0.34
C ALA A 236 -13.21 1.83 0.08
N ARG A 237 -12.10 1.28 0.58
CA ARG A 237 -10.92 2.00 1.03
C ARG A 237 -9.69 1.39 0.42
N THR A 238 -8.77 2.24 0.03
CA THR A 238 -7.43 1.87 -0.45
C THR A 238 -6.39 2.53 0.44
N ASN A 239 -5.53 1.75 1.09
CA ASN A 239 -4.44 2.29 1.88
C ASN A 239 -3.42 2.93 0.92
N THR A 240 -3.39 4.26 0.92
CA THR A 240 -2.68 5.04 -0.09
C THR A 240 -1.59 5.87 0.55
N VAL A 241 -0.44 5.91 -0.13
CA VAL A 241 0.64 6.86 0.11
C VAL A 241 0.68 7.84 -1.04
N ASP A 242 0.53 9.12 -0.76
CA ASP A 242 0.77 10.18 -1.74
C ASP A 242 2.15 10.80 -1.52
N VAL A 243 2.97 10.75 -2.54
CA VAL A 243 4.33 11.28 -2.57
C VAL A 243 4.30 12.68 -3.18
N ALA A 244 4.62 13.70 -2.40
CA ALA A 244 4.80 15.04 -2.91
C ALA A 244 6.26 15.25 -3.35
N VAL A 245 6.45 15.59 -4.60
CA VAL A 245 7.76 15.95 -5.17
C VAL A 245 8.10 17.39 -4.80
N ARG A 246 9.38 17.65 -4.54
CA ARG A 246 9.91 18.99 -4.24
C ARG A 246 9.68 19.93 -5.43
N GLU A 247 9.34 21.18 -5.12
CA GLU A 247 9.00 22.18 -6.15
C GLU A 247 10.19 22.52 -7.07
N ASP A 248 11.41 22.48 -6.53
CA ASP A 248 12.64 22.69 -7.29
C ASP A 248 12.99 21.54 -8.24
N MET A 249 12.33 20.39 -8.07
CA MET A 249 12.46 19.21 -8.93
C MET A 249 11.32 19.09 -9.95
N LEU A 250 10.39 20.02 -9.97
CA LEU A 250 9.33 20.08 -10.97
C LEU A 250 9.81 20.79 -12.25
N ASN A 251 9.15 20.48 -13.38
CA ASN A 251 9.40 21.07 -14.71
C ASN A 251 10.79 20.81 -15.30
N GLY A 252 11.51 19.81 -14.78
CA GLY A 252 12.80 19.38 -15.31
C GLY A 252 12.81 17.86 -15.57
N TRP A 253 13.78 17.42 -16.38
CA TRP A 253 14.09 16.02 -16.53
C TRP A 253 15.03 15.59 -15.39
N LEU A 254 14.67 14.53 -14.73
CA LEU A 254 15.48 13.89 -13.70
C LEU A 254 15.67 12.41 -14.03
N GLY A 255 16.79 11.87 -13.66
CA GLY A 255 17.02 10.46 -13.86
C GLY A 255 18.25 9.94 -13.16
N ASP A 256 18.29 8.62 -13.06
CA ASP A 256 19.48 7.87 -12.71
C ASP A 256 19.68 6.70 -13.67
N VAL A 257 20.93 6.51 -14.09
CA VAL A 257 21.35 5.39 -14.93
C VAL A 257 22.48 4.69 -14.18
N SER A 258 22.34 3.39 -13.97
CA SER A 258 23.34 2.59 -13.27
C SER A 258 23.71 1.34 -14.02
N ALA A 259 24.99 0.99 -13.98
CA ALA A 259 25.53 -0.26 -14.50
C ALA A 259 26.49 -0.84 -13.48
N GLY A 260 26.41 -2.14 -13.26
CA GLY A 260 27.28 -2.86 -12.33
C GLY A 260 27.66 -4.25 -12.84
N GLY A 261 28.88 -4.67 -12.49
CA GLY A 261 29.40 -5.99 -12.74
C GLY A 261 30.08 -6.52 -11.47
N GLY A 262 30.11 -7.83 -11.34
CA GLY A 262 30.62 -8.47 -10.13
C GLY A 262 31.19 -9.86 -10.35
N THR A 263 31.50 -10.54 -9.25
CA THR A 263 31.93 -11.93 -9.25
C THR A 263 30.83 -12.84 -9.79
N ASP A 264 31.18 -14.06 -10.23
CA ASP A 264 30.26 -15.08 -10.74
C ASP A 264 29.35 -14.57 -11.87
N GLU A 265 29.90 -13.75 -12.78
CA GLU A 265 29.18 -13.15 -13.92
C GLU A 265 27.93 -12.36 -13.50
N ARG A 266 27.87 -11.87 -12.27
CA ARG A 266 26.74 -11.08 -11.79
C ARG A 266 26.75 -9.69 -12.40
N TYR A 267 25.60 -9.25 -12.88
CA TYR A 267 25.44 -7.93 -13.47
C TYR A 267 24.08 -7.30 -13.13
N LYS A 268 24.07 -5.98 -13.20
CA LYS A 268 22.87 -5.16 -13.01
C LYS A 268 22.95 -3.92 -13.86
N GLY A 269 21.87 -3.62 -14.57
CA GLY A 269 21.64 -2.35 -15.24
C GLY A 269 20.30 -1.79 -14.81
N LYS A 270 20.24 -0.50 -14.52
CA LYS A 270 18.99 0.19 -14.19
C LYS A 270 18.98 1.58 -14.81
N GLU A 271 17.84 1.96 -15.33
CA GLU A 271 17.56 3.28 -15.86
C GLU A 271 16.23 3.79 -15.29
N PHE A 272 16.23 5.01 -14.82
CA PHE A 272 15.02 5.76 -14.47
C PHE A 272 15.14 7.17 -15.01
N ILE A 273 14.22 7.58 -15.87
CA ILE A 273 14.14 8.93 -16.42
C ILE A 273 12.71 9.42 -16.27
N ALA A 274 12.51 10.59 -15.70
CA ALA A 274 11.18 11.14 -15.48
C ALA A 274 11.16 12.68 -15.64
N ASN A 275 10.00 13.18 -16.03
CA ASN A 275 9.64 14.58 -15.98
C ASN A 275 8.32 14.74 -15.23
N PHE A 276 8.35 15.52 -14.18
CA PHE A 276 7.16 15.83 -13.38
C PHE A 276 6.84 17.32 -13.53
N ASN A 277 5.66 17.62 -14.03
CA ASN A 277 5.15 18.97 -14.00
C ASN A 277 3.73 19.01 -13.41
N LYS A 278 3.16 20.21 -13.29
CA LYS A 278 1.86 20.39 -12.66
C LYS A 278 0.72 19.63 -13.35
N TYR A 279 0.79 19.41 -14.65
CA TYR A 279 -0.30 18.83 -15.44
C TYR A 279 0.05 17.49 -16.06
N ASN A 280 1.32 17.26 -16.34
CA ASN A 280 1.79 16.09 -17.07
C ASN A 280 2.92 15.42 -16.30
N GLN A 281 2.97 14.10 -16.41
CA GLN A 281 4.07 13.29 -15.90
C GLN A 281 4.44 12.28 -16.98
N ILE A 282 5.72 12.17 -17.26
CA ILE A 282 6.26 11.13 -18.13
C ILE A 282 7.41 10.46 -17.39
N ALA A 283 7.50 9.14 -17.51
CA ALA A 283 8.63 8.40 -16.97
C ALA A 283 8.92 7.18 -17.81
N ILE A 284 10.21 6.82 -17.88
CA ILE A 284 10.74 5.62 -18.51
C ILE A 284 11.61 4.92 -17.48
N ILE A 285 11.47 3.61 -17.39
CA ILE A 285 12.27 2.77 -16.50
C ILE A 285 12.73 1.54 -17.25
N GLY A 286 14.03 1.27 -17.18
CA GLY A 286 14.66 0.06 -17.66
C GLY A 286 15.34 -0.69 -16.52
N ASN A 287 15.34 -2.02 -16.58
CA ASN A 287 16.10 -2.86 -15.67
C ASN A 287 16.54 -4.14 -16.37
N ILE A 288 17.78 -4.56 -16.11
CA ILE A 288 18.32 -5.84 -16.50
C ILE A 288 19.21 -6.35 -15.37
N SER A 289 19.01 -7.60 -14.95
CA SER A 289 19.87 -8.19 -13.92
C SER A 289 19.80 -9.72 -13.89
N ASN A 290 20.85 -10.34 -13.35
CA ASN A 290 20.89 -11.76 -13.00
C ASN A 290 21.09 -11.98 -11.49
N LEU A 291 20.68 -11.02 -10.66
CA LEU A 291 20.89 -11.03 -9.21
C LEU A 291 19.74 -11.66 -8.42
N ASN A 292 18.72 -12.19 -9.11
CA ASN A 292 17.50 -12.69 -8.47
C ASN A 292 16.87 -11.64 -7.53
N GLU A 293 17.00 -10.36 -7.87
CA GLU A 293 16.30 -9.29 -7.13
C GLU A 293 14.80 -9.40 -7.39
N PRO A 294 13.95 -9.15 -6.37
CA PRO A 294 12.52 -9.18 -6.55
C PRO A 294 12.12 -8.31 -7.74
N SER A 295 11.20 -8.84 -8.57
CA SER A 295 10.72 -8.10 -9.74
C SER A 295 10.24 -6.70 -9.34
N ILE A 296 10.70 -5.71 -10.08
CA ILE A 296 10.29 -4.32 -9.89
C ILE A 296 8.96 -4.00 -10.57
N PHE A 297 8.23 -4.99 -11.13
CA PHE A 297 6.99 -4.78 -11.89
C PHE A 297 5.77 -5.44 -11.25
N PRO A 298 4.57 -4.83 -11.45
CA PRO A 298 3.31 -5.31 -10.92
C PRO A 298 2.93 -6.69 -11.43
N GLY A 299 2.37 -7.52 -10.54
CA GLY A 299 1.81 -8.83 -10.91
C GLY A 299 2.84 -9.86 -11.32
N ALA A 300 4.12 -9.62 -11.08
CA ALA A 300 5.08 -10.71 -11.09
C ALA A 300 4.87 -11.57 -9.85
N PRO A 301 4.90 -12.92 -9.98
CA PRO A 301 4.95 -13.76 -8.82
C PRO A 301 6.12 -13.28 -7.94
N SER A 302 5.86 -13.14 -6.66
CA SER A 302 6.88 -12.81 -5.68
C SER A 302 7.96 -13.85 -5.82
N GLN A 303 9.18 -13.39 -6.25
CA GLN A 303 10.40 -14.16 -6.22
C GLN A 303 10.33 -15.63 -6.46
N THR A 304 10.86 -16.01 -7.51
CA THR A 304 11.41 -17.35 -7.67
C THR A 304 12.63 -17.46 -6.75
N ASN A 305 12.63 -18.45 -5.90
CA ASN A 305 13.81 -18.84 -5.14
C ASN A 305 14.82 -19.51 -6.08
N SER A 306 15.37 -18.78 -7.06
CA SER A 306 16.24 -19.31 -8.09
C SER A 306 17.61 -18.64 -8.06
N ALA A 307 18.69 -19.41 -8.14
CA ALA A 307 20.04 -18.87 -8.29
C ALA A 307 20.29 -18.33 -9.71
N ASP A 308 19.71 -18.98 -10.72
CA ASP A 308 19.88 -18.65 -12.13
C ASP A 308 18.61 -18.00 -12.66
N SER A 309 18.51 -16.70 -12.43
CA SER A 309 17.42 -15.88 -12.93
C SER A 309 18.00 -14.71 -13.71
N ARG A 310 17.56 -14.56 -14.95
CA ARG A 310 17.81 -13.36 -15.76
C ARG A 310 16.49 -12.62 -15.88
N SER A 311 16.48 -11.36 -15.54
CA SER A 311 15.29 -10.53 -15.69
C SER A 311 15.63 -9.27 -16.47
N TYR A 312 14.75 -8.91 -17.39
CA TYR A 312 14.80 -7.64 -18.08
C TYR A 312 13.41 -7.02 -18.14
N SER A 313 13.36 -5.71 -18.14
CA SER A 313 12.11 -4.99 -18.18
C SER A 313 12.28 -3.57 -18.70
N LEU A 314 11.28 -3.10 -19.42
CA LEU A 314 11.17 -1.72 -19.88
C LEU A 314 9.75 -1.24 -19.64
N GLY A 315 9.60 -0.14 -18.92
CA GLY A 315 8.33 0.49 -18.64
C GLY A 315 8.29 1.94 -19.08
N SER A 316 7.15 2.39 -19.56
CA SER A 316 6.87 3.81 -19.79
C SER A 316 5.52 4.18 -19.18
N ASN A 317 5.43 5.39 -18.67
CA ASN A 317 4.20 5.96 -18.13
C ASN A 317 4.02 7.39 -18.63
N LEU A 318 2.81 7.69 -19.08
CA LEU A 318 2.39 9.01 -19.51
C LEU A 318 1.08 9.38 -18.81
N ASN A 319 1.12 10.42 -17.99
CA ASN A 319 -0.07 10.99 -17.34
C ASN A 319 -0.31 12.41 -17.84
N LEU A 320 -1.51 12.65 -18.33
CA LEU A 320 -1.96 13.94 -18.86
C LEU A 320 -3.19 14.39 -18.08
N SER A 321 -3.24 15.66 -17.67
CA SER A 321 -4.41 16.23 -17.00
C SER A 321 -4.74 17.61 -17.51
N SER A 322 -6.02 17.91 -17.62
CA SER A 322 -6.46 19.29 -17.93
C SER A 322 -6.19 20.24 -16.76
N THR A 323 -6.04 21.52 -17.06
CA THR A 323 -5.76 22.60 -16.09
C THR A 323 -6.76 22.67 -14.93
N LYS A 324 -8.01 22.24 -15.15
CA LYS A 324 -9.07 22.19 -14.13
C LYS A 324 -9.30 20.77 -13.57
N ASN A 325 -8.40 19.82 -13.85
CA ASN A 325 -8.52 18.39 -13.47
C ASN A 325 -9.88 17.75 -13.86
N LYS A 326 -10.53 18.29 -14.90
CA LYS A 326 -11.81 17.77 -15.39
C LYS A 326 -11.62 16.49 -16.22
N TYR A 327 -10.51 16.40 -16.93
CA TYR A 327 -10.11 15.25 -17.71
C TYR A 327 -8.71 14.81 -17.27
N SER A 328 -8.50 13.53 -17.13
CA SER A 328 -7.17 12.94 -16.98
C SER A 328 -7.07 11.66 -17.79
N THR A 329 -5.87 11.43 -18.32
CA THR A 329 -5.52 10.23 -19.06
C THR A 329 -4.20 9.73 -18.52
N ASP A 330 -4.14 8.45 -18.19
CA ASP A 330 -2.93 7.73 -17.83
C ASP A 330 -2.75 6.59 -18.82
N ILE A 331 -1.56 6.46 -19.39
CA ILE A 331 -1.20 5.38 -20.30
C ILE A 331 0.14 4.85 -19.85
N SER A 332 0.24 3.53 -19.76
CA SER A 332 1.48 2.88 -19.38
C SER A 332 1.67 1.57 -20.13
N TYR A 333 2.90 1.37 -20.57
CA TYR A 333 3.34 0.14 -21.23
C TYR A 333 4.48 -0.50 -20.46
N ASN A 334 4.45 -1.84 -20.37
CA ASN A 334 5.51 -2.65 -19.80
C ASN A 334 5.83 -3.83 -20.69
N LEU A 335 7.12 -3.95 -20.96
CA LEU A 335 7.76 -5.18 -21.43
C LEU A 335 8.48 -5.81 -20.23
N LYS A 336 8.30 -7.10 -20.02
CA LYS A 336 8.97 -7.86 -18.99
C LYS A 336 9.38 -9.21 -19.54
N GLY A 337 10.64 -9.57 -19.36
CA GLY A 337 11.13 -10.92 -19.60
C GLY A 337 11.79 -11.50 -18.36
N ASN A 338 11.69 -12.80 -18.20
CA ASN A 338 12.25 -13.52 -17.09
C ASN A 338 12.61 -14.94 -17.51
N ASP A 339 13.90 -15.29 -17.38
CA ASP A 339 14.43 -16.64 -17.59
C ASP A 339 14.85 -17.17 -16.23
N ASN A 340 14.18 -18.20 -15.74
CA ASN A 340 14.45 -18.78 -14.42
C ASN A 340 14.78 -20.25 -14.52
N ILE A 341 15.81 -20.66 -13.80
CA ILE A 341 16.10 -22.05 -13.50
C ILE A 341 15.93 -22.24 -11.99
N ILE A 342 14.90 -22.99 -11.60
CA ILE A 342 14.58 -23.30 -10.22
C ILE A 342 14.91 -24.76 -9.97
N GLU A 343 15.88 -25.00 -9.10
CA GLU A 343 16.19 -26.34 -8.60
C GLU A 343 15.64 -26.47 -7.19
N THR A 344 14.92 -27.55 -6.94
CA THR A 344 14.32 -27.82 -5.64
C THR A 344 14.61 -29.24 -5.19
N GLU A 345 14.96 -29.39 -3.92
CA GLU A 345 15.00 -30.67 -3.22
C GLU A 345 13.89 -30.65 -2.19
N VAL A 346 13.02 -31.63 -2.21
CA VAL A 346 11.92 -31.78 -1.26
C VAL A 346 12.13 -33.04 -0.46
N TYR A 347 12.09 -32.91 0.86
CA TYR A 347 11.98 -34.01 1.80
C TYR A 347 10.67 -33.82 2.57
N ARG A 348 9.74 -34.78 2.44
CA ARG A 348 8.43 -34.73 3.10
C ARG A 348 8.17 -36.05 3.81
N GLN A 349 8.05 -35.98 5.13
CA GLN A 349 7.60 -37.07 5.95
C GLN A 349 6.09 -36.99 6.16
N ASN A 350 5.36 -37.95 5.62
CA ASN A 350 3.91 -38.07 5.77
C ASN A 350 3.59 -38.99 6.96
N PHE A 351 2.58 -38.58 7.73
CA PHE A 351 2.08 -39.34 8.91
C PHE A 351 0.66 -39.80 8.57
N ILE A 352 0.48 -41.10 8.38
CA ILE A 352 -0.81 -41.74 8.16
C ILE A 352 -1.05 -42.70 9.33
N LYS A 353 -2.31 -42.93 9.67
CA LYS A 353 -2.73 -43.60 10.92
C LYS A 353 -1.95 -44.88 11.27
N ASP A 354 -1.68 -45.75 10.33
CA ASP A 354 -1.03 -47.06 10.53
C ASP A 354 0.26 -47.22 9.72
N SER A 355 0.67 -46.20 9.01
CA SER A 355 1.89 -46.17 8.19
C SER A 355 2.47 -44.76 8.05
N SER A 356 3.76 -44.68 7.94
CA SER A 356 4.42 -43.44 7.55
C SER A 356 5.19 -43.67 6.25
N PHE A 357 5.31 -42.67 5.42
CA PHE A 357 6.22 -42.74 4.28
C PHE A 357 6.94 -41.41 4.08
N VAL A 358 8.13 -41.55 3.50
CA VAL A 358 8.96 -40.41 3.14
C VAL A 358 8.86 -40.20 1.65
N TYR A 359 8.58 -39.00 1.23
CA TYR A 359 8.65 -38.55 -0.15
C TYR A 359 9.89 -37.66 -0.33
N GLU A 360 10.72 -38.04 -1.26
CA GLU A 360 11.89 -37.30 -1.67
C GLU A 360 11.75 -36.92 -3.15
N SER A 361 12.04 -35.69 -3.51
CA SER A 361 12.13 -35.31 -4.92
C SER A 361 13.20 -34.27 -5.17
N SER A 362 13.82 -34.37 -6.35
CA SER A 362 14.68 -33.34 -6.91
C SER A 362 14.08 -32.88 -8.22
N ALA A 363 13.79 -31.60 -8.32
CA ALA A 363 13.16 -31.03 -9.50
C ALA A 363 13.98 -29.87 -10.06
N ARG A 364 14.11 -29.83 -11.39
CA ARG A 364 14.65 -28.71 -12.15
C ARG A 364 13.56 -28.14 -13.05
N LYS A 365 13.24 -26.86 -12.83
CA LYS A 365 12.19 -26.12 -13.57
C LYS A 365 12.82 -24.95 -14.30
N GLU A 366 12.71 -24.97 -15.60
CA GLU A 366 13.14 -23.88 -16.49
C GLU A 366 11.93 -23.16 -17.04
N ASN A 367 11.85 -21.87 -16.83
CA ASN A 367 10.76 -21.04 -17.34
C ASN A 367 11.34 -19.80 -18.01
N ASN A 368 11.03 -19.64 -19.28
CA ASN A 368 11.30 -18.44 -20.05
C ASN A 368 9.96 -17.79 -20.37
N THR A 369 9.77 -16.56 -19.94
CA THR A 369 8.51 -15.85 -20.16
C THR A 369 8.76 -14.40 -20.56
N THR A 370 8.03 -13.94 -21.58
CA THR A 370 7.98 -12.55 -21.98
C THR A 370 6.52 -12.06 -21.93
N SER A 371 6.32 -10.90 -21.32
CA SER A 371 5.00 -10.28 -21.15
C SER A 371 5.00 -8.84 -21.64
N HIS A 372 3.99 -8.49 -22.44
CA HIS A 372 3.66 -7.13 -22.86
C HIS A 372 2.37 -6.71 -22.17
N ILE A 373 2.37 -5.58 -21.47
CA ILE A 373 1.20 -5.09 -20.76
C ILE A 373 1.00 -3.63 -21.11
N LEU A 374 -0.16 -3.32 -21.68
CA LEU A 374 -0.62 -1.94 -21.93
C LEU A 374 -1.82 -1.66 -21.03
N ASN A 375 -1.74 -0.61 -20.22
CA ASN A 375 -2.84 -0.13 -19.41
C ASN A 375 -3.19 1.31 -19.76
N GLY A 376 -4.47 1.63 -19.63
CA GLY A 376 -4.97 2.98 -19.74
C GLY A 376 -5.93 3.33 -18.61
N GLU A 377 -5.99 4.58 -18.24
CA GLU A 377 -7.08 5.14 -17.45
C GLU A 377 -7.50 6.46 -18.08
N ILE A 378 -8.78 6.56 -18.44
CA ILE A 378 -9.39 7.78 -18.94
C ILE A 378 -10.46 8.19 -17.94
N SER A 379 -10.34 9.37 -17.37
CA SER A 379 -11.35 9.86 -16.44
C SER A 379 -11.87 11.24 -16.82
N ARG A 380 -13.15 11.41 -16.58
CA ARG A 380 -13.85 12.69 -16.66
C ARG A 380 -14.62 12.90 -15.35
N ASN A 381 -14.37 14.01 -14.71
CA ASN A 381 -15.04 14.37 -13.46
C ASN A 381 -15.58 15.80 -13.57
N ASP A 382 -16.88 15.94 -13.73
CA ASP A 382 -17.56 17.23 -13.67
C ASP A 382 -18.59 17.26 -12.52
N LYS A 383 -19.26 18.41 -12.30
CA LYS A 383 -20.17 18.58 -11.15
C LYS A 383 -21.32 17.55 -11.10
N LYS A 384 -21.75 17.01 -12.24
CA LYS A 384 -22.96 16.14 -12.35
C LYS A 384 -22.64 14.71 -12.71
N ILE A 385 -21.59 14.48 -13.50
CA ILE A 385 -21.26 13.16 -14.08
C ILE A 385 -19.77 12.88 -13.87
N MET A 386 -19.49 11.68 -13.38
CA MET A 386 -18.15 11.10 -13.33
C MET A 386 -18.13 9.88 -14.28
N LEU A 387 -17.10 9.82 -15.11
CA LEU A 387 -16.81 8.69 -16.01
C LEU A 387 -15.36 8.27 -15.76
N VAL A 388 -15.14 6.97 -15.61
CA VAL A 388 -13.80 6.35 -15.54
C VAL A 388 -13.83 5.11 -16.43
N ILE A 389 -12.82 4.94 -17.28
CA ILE A 389 -12.62 3.76 -18.14
C ILE A 389 -11.16 3.34 -18.00
N LYS A 390 -10.92 2.05 -17.75
CA LYS A 390 -9.58 1.47 -17.51
C LYS A 390 -9.34 0.25 -18.40
N PRO A 391 -8.96 0.44 -19.68
CA PRO A 391 -8.59 -0.66 -20.56
C PRO A 391 -7.22 -1.24 -20.18
N MET A 392 -7.08 -2.55 -20.30
CA MET A 392 -5.82 -3.28 -20.15
C MET A 392 -5.72 -4.36 -21.23
N VAL A 393 -4.58 -4.44 -21.87
CA VAL A 393 -4.20 -5.52 -22.81
C VAL A 393 -2.94 -6.18 -22.25
N ARG A 394 -2.93 -7.51 -22.20
CA ARG A 394 -1.77 -8.31 -21.82
C ARG A 394 -1.58 -9.42 -22.83
N TYR A 395 -0.32 -9.57 -23.26
CA TYR A 395 0.15 -10.72 -24.02
C TYR A 395 1.37 -11.30 -23.33
N THR A 396 1.32 -12.59 -23.03
CA THR A 396 2.42 -13.31 -22.37
C THR A 396 2.69 -14.59 -23.15
N TYR A 397 3.94 -14.83 -23.47
CA TYR A 397 4.38 -16.06 -24.14
C TYR A 397 5.66 -16.58 -23.50
N GLY A 398 5.89 -17.87 -23.66
CA GLY A 398 7.10 -18.47 -23.14
C GLY A 398 7.15 -19.99 -23.25
N ASN A 399 8.31 -20.51 -22.88
CA ASN A 399 8.56 -21.94 -22.82
C ASN A 399 8.77 -22.37 -21.38
N TYR A 400 8.48 -23.61 -21.09
CA TYR A 400 8.78 -24.22 -19.79
C TYR A 400 9.32 -25.65 -19.99
N SER A 401 10.12 -26.09 -19.04
CA SER A 401 10.60 -27.45 -18.93
C SER A 401 10.73 -27.79 -17.44
N ASN A 402 10.04 -28.80 -17.00
CA ASN A 402 10.07 -29.33 -15.65
C ASN A 402 10.55 -30.75 -15.68
N SER A 403 11.66 -31.08 -15.03
CA SER A 403 12.14 -32.43 -14.80
C SER A 403 12.12 -32.68 -13.29
N THR A 404 11.51 -33.79 -12.87
CA THR A 404 11.37 -34.16 -11.47
C THR A 404 11.72 -35.64 -11.29
N ASN A 405 12.74 -35.92 -10.52
CA ASN A 405 13.02 -37.23 -10.00
C ASN A 405 12.34 -37.37 -8.63
N TYR A 406 11.57 -38.43 -8.45
CA TYR A 406 10.83 -38.64 -7.22
C TYR A 406 10.99 -40.03 -6.68
N LYS A 407 10.87 -40.19 -5.35
CA LYS A 407 10.99 -41.44 -4.63
C LYS A 407 10.10 -41.44 -3.41
N THR A 408 9.30 -42.46 -3.25
CA THR A 408 8.49 -42.73 -2.06
C THR A 408 9.05 -43.96 -1.35
N ILE A 409 9.32 -43.82 -0.05
CA ILE A 409 9.96 -44.83 0.80
C ILE A 409 9.02 -45.14 1.98
N GLY A 410 8.78 -46.40 2.25
CA GLY A 410 8.01 -46.84 3.43
C GLY A 410 8.73 -46.42 4.71
N GLY A 411 8.04 -45.72 5.64
CA GLY A 411 8.68 -45.10 6.79
C GLY A 411 9.20 -46.11 7.84
N GLU A 412 8.57 -47.25 8.02
CA GLU A 412 9.05 -48.30 8.90
C GLU A 412 9.91 -49.34 8.20
N SER A 413 9.57 -49.67 6.97
CA SER A 413 10.28 -50.71 6.20
C SER A 413 11.55 -50.22 5.56
N GLY A 414 11.68 -48.93 5.26
CA GLY A 414 12.74 -48.34 4.45
C GLY A 414 12.76 -48.82 2.99
N VAL A 415 11.72 -49.58 2.57
CA VAL A 415 11.62 -50.11 1.20
C VAL A 415 11.11 -49.02 0.27
N VAL A 416 11.69 -48.96 -0.92
CA VAL A 416 11.20 -48.05 -1.99
C VAL A 416 9.86 -48.58 -2.49
N ILE A 417 8.81 -47.76 -2.30
CA ILE A 417 7.45 -48.07 -2.75
C ILE A 417 7.31 -47.73 -4.25
N LYS A 418 7.78 -46.52 -4.60
CA LYS A 418 7.71 -45.99 -5.98
C LYS A 418 8.88 -45.03 -6.23
N GLU A 419 9.47 -45.10 -7.39
CA GLU A 419 10.44 -44.11 -7.86
C GLU A 419 10.28 -43.93 -9.38
N GLY A 420 10.68 -42.76 -9.88
CA GLY A 420 10.60 -42.46 -11.31
C GLY A 420 11.05 -41.04 -11.64
N GLU A 421 10.96 -40.75 -12.92
CA GLU A 421 11.22 -39.43 -13.48
C GLU A 421 9.97 -38.93 -14.22
N SER A 422 9.61 -37.68 -14.00
CA SER A 422 8.56 -36.95 -14.71
C SER A 422 9.14 -35.75 -15.42
N ASN A 423 8.93 -35.67 -16.74
CA ASN A 423 9.40 -34.61 -17.62
C ASN A 423 8.19 -33.99 -18.31
N ASP A 424 7.90 -32.70 -18.01
CA ASP A 424 6.85 -31.91 -18.63
C ASP A 424 7.45 -30.65 -19.27
N SER A 425 7.31 -30.51 -20.58
CA SER A 425 7.87 -29.36 -21.30
C SER A 425 6.93 -28.87 -22.39
N GLY A 426 6.97 -27.56 -22.65
CA GLY A 426 6.08 -27.02 -23.65
C GLY A 426 6.18 -25.52 -23.86
N LYS A 427 5.20 -25.01 -24.61
CA LYS A 427 5.00 -23.58 -24.88
C LYS A 427 3.69 -23.13 -24.29
N ARG A 428 3.67 -21.87 -23.87
CA ARG A 428 2.48 -21.21 -23.31
C ARG A 428 2.30 -19.84 -23.93
N ASP A 429 1.10 -19.58 -24.43
CA ASP A 429 0.64 -18.30 -24.92
C ASP A 429 -0.59 -17.86 -24.13
N GLN A 430 -0.63 -16.60 -23.73
CA GLN A 430 -1.72 -16.05 -22.94
C GLN A 430 -2.04 -14.65 -23.41
N GLU A 431 -3.27 -14.44 -23.85
CA GLU A 431 -3.82 -13.17 -24.30
C GLU A 431 -4.93 -12.75 -23.36
N SER A 432 -4.91 -11.50 -22.94
CA SER A 432 -5.96 -10.96 -22.07
C SER A 432 -6.27 -9.51 -22.45
N PHE A 433 -7.54 -9.24 -22.62
CA PHE A 433 -8.09 -7.90 -22.71
C PHE A 433 -9.08 -7.70 -21.57
N SER A 434 -9.00 -6.61 -20.86
CA SER A 434 -10.05 -6.23 -19.92
C SER A 434 -10.24 -4.72 -19.87
N THR A 435 -11.46 -4.31 -19.55
CA THR A 435 -11.77 -2.91 -19.30
C THR A 435 -12.72 -2.77 -18.13
N ASP A 436 -12.33 -1.96 -17.15
CA ASP A 436 -13.22 -1.54 -16.08
C ASP A 436 -13.85 -0.21 -16.48
N PHE A 437 -15.15 -0.05 -16.25
CA PHE A 437 -15.84 1.21 -16.49
C PHE A 437 -16.71 1.62 -15.29
N GLN A 438 -16.81 2.91 -15.07
CA GLN A 438 -17.64 3.49 -14.03
C GLN A 438 -18.29 4.76 -14.54
N ILE A 439 -19.62 4.82 -14.45
CA ILE A 439 -20.40 6.01 -14.74
C ILE A 439 -21.23 6.33 -13.51
N THR A 440 -21.11 7.52 -12.97
CA THR A 440 -21.89 7.95 -11.81
C THR A 440 -22.52 9.31 -12.09
N LYS A 441 -23.83 9.39 -11.91
CA LYS A 441 -24.61 10.60 -12.08
C LYS A 441 -25.18 11.07 -10.74
N ARG A 442 -24.94 12.34 -10.37
CA ARG A 442 -25.65 13.02 -9.29
C ARG A 442 -27.02 13.46 -9.79
N MET A 443 -28.06 13.17 -9.01
CA MET A 443 -29.41 13.57 -9.30
C MET A 443 -29.76 14.90 -8.58
N ASN A 444 -30.95 15.43 -8.82
CA ASN A 444 -31.35 16.75 -8.30
C ASN A 444 -31.42 16.81 -6.77
N LYS A 445 -31.79 15.71 -6.09
CA LYS A 445 -31.78 15.64 -4.62
C LYS A 445 -30.34 15.42 -4.13
N ALA A 446 -29.88 16.19 -3.18
CA ALA A 446 -28.56 16.03 -2.60
C ALA A 446 -28.34 14.58 -2.10
N ARG A 447 -27.19 13.98 -2.42
CA ARG A 447 -26.83 12.59 -2.12
C ARG A 447 -27.66 11.51 -2.84
N ARG A 448 -28.58 11.86 -3.74
CA ARG A 448 -29.24 10.91 -4.62
C ARG A 448 -28.34 10.67 -5.82
N THR A 449 -27.95 9.42 -6.06
CA THR A 449 -27.01 9.07 -7.14
C THR A 449 -27.41 7.77 -7.81
N LEU A 450 -27.11 7.70 -9.10
CA LEU A 450 -27.18 6.46 -9.88
C LEU A 450 -25.79 6.17 -10.41
N SER A 451 -25.28 4.97 -10.16
CA SER A 451 -23.97 4.51 -10.61
C SER A 451 -24.09 3.19 -11.36
N LEU A 452 -23.44 3.10 -12.50
CA LEU A 452 -23.18 1.87 -13.21
C LEU A 452 -21.67 1.63 -13.20
N THR A 453 -21.24 0.51 -12.65
CA THR A 453 -19.86 0.04 -12.73
C THR A 453 -19.82 -1.30 -13.42
N GLY A 454 -18.74 -1.61 -14.11
CA GLY A 454 -18.63 -2.91 -14.73
C GLY A 454 -17.21 -3.23 -15.16
N LYS A 455 -17.03 -4.51 -15.48
CA LYS A 455 -15.78 -5.06 -16.03
C LYS A 455 -16.15 -5.99 -17.18
N LEU A 456 -15.53 -5.79 -18.33
CA LEU A 456 -15.55 -6.70 -19.45
C LEU A 456 -14.15 -7.31 -19.58
N GLY A 457 -14.05 -8.61 -19.72
CA GLY A 457 -12.80 -9.33 -19.91
C GLY A 457 -12.91 -10.38 -21.00
N PHE A 458 -11.80 -10.56 -21.72
CA PHE A 458 -11.55 -11.65 -22.63
C PHE A 458 -10.19 -12.22 -22.28
N ASP A 459 -10.12 -13.53 -22.05
CA ASP A 459 -8.86 -14.24 -21.77
C ASP A 459 -8.78 -15.45 -22.71
N ARG A 460 -7.62 -15.65 -23.31
CA ARG A 460 -7.23 -16.86 -24.04
C ARG A 460 -5.94 -17.40 -23.46
N SER A 461 -5.87 -18.71 -23.26
CA SER A 461 -4.67 -19.40 -22.84
C SER A 461 -4.49 -20.64 -23.69
N ALA A 462 -3.41 -20.67 -24.48
CA ALA A 462 -3.01 -21.82 -25.26
C ALA A 462 -1.73 -22.43 -24.67
N ASN A 463 -1.71 -23.75 -24.50
CA ASN A 463 -0.59 -24.47 -23.95
C ASN A 463 -0.37 -25.76 -24.76
N GLU A 464 0.80 -25.93 -25.34
CA GLU A 464 1.22 -27.13 -26.06
C GLU A 464 2.39 -27.75 -25.29
N GLY A 465 2.32 -29.04 -24.99
CA GLY A 465 3.38 -29.67 -24.22
C GLY A 465 3.47 -31.19 -24.46
N ARG A 466 4.56 -31.76 -23.91
CA ARG A 466 4.81 -33.19 -23.82
C ARG A 466 5.07 -33.52 -22.36
N ASN A 467 4.33 -34.48 -21.86
CA ASN A 467 4.53 -35.06 -20.54
C ASN A 467 5.01 -36.50 -20.67
N ARG A 468 6.14 -36.80 -20.05
CA ARG A 468 6.72 -38.15 -20.03
C ARG A 468 6.96 -38.54 -18.57
N ILE A 469 6.42 -39.68 -18.19
CA ILE A 469 6.67 -40.33 -16.91
C ILE A 469 7.36 -41.65 -17.18
N SER A 470 8.51 -41.87 -16.57
CA SER A 470 9.32 -43.08 -16.78
C SER A 470 8.48 -44.34 -16.61
N ASP A 471 8.53 -45.25 -17.61
CA ASP A 471 7.86 -46.51 -17.61
C ASP A 471 6.32 -46.52 -17.48
N GLU A 472 5.68 -45.32 -17.43
CA GLU A 472 4.24 -45.18 -17.25
C GLU A 472 3.55 -44.54 -18.46
N SER A 473 4.03 -43.35 -18.93
CA SER A 473 3.40 -42.64 -20.02
C SER A 473 4.35 -41.72 -20.79
N ASP A 474 4.06 -41.51 -22.07
CA ASP A 474 4.65 -40.48 -22.90
C ASP A 474 3.53 -39.88 -23.76
N GLN A 475 3.21 -38.64 -23.54
CA GLN A 475 2.00 -37.99 -24.08
C GLN A 475 2.29 -36.58 -24.55
N ARG A 476 1.67 -36.21 -25.67
CA ARG A 476 1.60 -34.82 -26.11
C ARG A 476 0.22 -34.25 -25.82
N TYR A 477 0.14 -33.02 -25.38
CA TYR A 477 -1.15 -32.37 -25.12
C TYR A 477 -1.20 -30.97 -25.72
N ASN A 478 -2.42 -30.57 -26.12
CA ASN A 478 -2.77 -29.24 -26.53
C ASN A 478 -3.96 -28.80 -25.66
N VAL A 479 -3.85 -27.61 -25.05
CA VAL A 479 -4.91 -27.02 -24.24
C VAL A 479 -5.20 -25.62 -24.76
N ASP A 480 -6.39 -25.36 -25.23
CA ASP A 480 -6.89 -24.02 -25.59
C ASP A 480 -8.09 -23.72 -24.69
N ASN A 481 -7.99 -22.64 -23.94
CA ASN A 481 -9.03 -22.16 -23.03
C ASN A 481 -9.33 -20.70 -23.31
N ASN A 482 -10.54 -20.44 -23.79
CA ASN A 482 -11.05 -19.12 -24.12
C ASN A 482 -12.14 -18.73 -23.13
N SER A 483 -12.13 -17.50 -22.60
CA SER A 483 -13.19 -17.03 -21.73
C SER A 483 -13.57 -15.58 -21.96
N ILE A 484 -14.88 -15.32 -21.87
CA ILE A 484 -15.47 -13.98 -21.85
C ILE A 484 -16.15 -13.78 -20.51
N LYS A 485 -15.81 -12.68 -19.82
CA LYS A 485 -16.34 -12.34 -18.51
C LYS A 485 -16.98 -10.97 -18.55
N LEU A 486 -18.21 -10.86 -18.09
CA LEU A 486 -18.91 -9.59 -17.90
C LEU A 486 -19.35 -9.49 -16.44
N SER A 487 -19.00 -8.42 -15.77
CA SER A 487 -19.51 -8.10 -14.44
C SER A 487 -20.01 -6.66 -14.43
N THR A 488 -21.23 -6.44 -13.97
CA THR A 488 -21.84 -5.13 -13.88
C THR A 488 -22.53 -4.96 -12.54
N GLN A 489 -22.56 -3.74 -12.02
CA GLN A 489 -23.31 -3.37 -10.83
C GLN A 489 -24.00 -2.03 -11.04
N LEU A 490 -25.32 -2.05 -10.92
CA LEU A 490 -26.16 -0.86 -10.85
C LEU A 490 -26.37 -0.52 -9.38
N SER A 491 -26.06 0.71 -8.99
CA SER A 491 -26.20 1.18 -7.61
C SER A 491 -27.06 2.44 -7.57
N TYR A 492 -28.10 2.42 -6.76
CA TYR A 492 -28.97 3.56 -6.51
C TYR A 492 -28.91 3.96 -5.04
N THR A 493 -28.76 5.26 -4.77
CA THR A 493 -28.74 5.78 -3.41
C THR A 493 -29.89 6.76 -3.20
N GLU A 494 -30.70 6.55 -2.15
CA GLU A 494 -31.81 7.40 -1.75
C GLU A 494 -31.57 7.95 -0.35
N PRO A 495 -31.41 9.27 -0.20
CA PRO A 495 -31.39 9.91 1.12
C PRO A 495 -32.79 9.92 1.72
N LEU A 496 -33.05 9.06 2.70
CA LEU A 496 -34.33 8.98 3.43
C LEU A 496 -34.47 10.19 4.36
N THR A 497 -33.41 10.48 5.11
CA THR A 497 -33.33 11.64 6.01
C THR A 497 -31.96 12.31 5.89
N LYS A 498 -31.74 13.42 6.61
CA LYS A 498 -30.38 14.03 6.73
C LYS A 498 -29.36 13.08 7.34
N LYS A 499 -29.80 12.08 8.12
CA LYS A 499 -28.96 11.14 8.89
C LYS A 499 -28.98 9.70 8.38
N MET A 500 -29.79 9.36 7.37
CA MET A 500 -29.97 8.00 6.88
C MET A 500 -30.04 7.96 5.35
N ILE A 501 -29.33 7.04 4.76
CA ILE A 501 -29.32 6.77 3.32
C ILE A 501 -29.63 5.29 3.12
N LEU A 502 -30.53 5.00 2.19
CA LEU A 502 -30.77 3.67 1.65
C LEU A 502 -29.92 3.49 0.39
N VAL A 503 -29.19 2.40 0.30
CA VAL A 503 -28.41 2.01 -0.87
C VAL A 503 -28.89 0.67 -1.38
N GLY A 504 -29.36 0.63 -2.62
CA GLY A 504 -29.70 -0.59 -3.34
C GLY A 504 -28.66 -0.86 -4.41
N ASN A 505 -28.12 -2.07 -4.47
CA ASN A 505 -27.22 -2.51 -5.51
C ASN A 505 -27.77 -3.75 -6.18
N TRP A 506 -27.76 -3.79 -7.50
CA TRP A 506 -27.97 -4.98 -8.30
C TRP A 506 -26.69 -5.27 -9.07
N GLY A 507 -26.06 -6.38 -8.74
CA GLY A 507 -24.89 -6.92 -9.41
C GLY A 507 -25.28 -8.06 -10.35
N PHE A 508 -24.68 -8.11 -11.52
CA PHE A 508 -24.77 -9.20 -12.49
C PHE A 508 -23.38 -9.56 -12.95
N SER A 509 -23.00 -10.83 -12.86
CA SER A 509 -21.73 -11.36 -13.34
C SER A 509 -21.97 -12.62 -14.14
N THR A 510 -21.34 -12.72 -15.29
CA THR A 510 -21.38 -13.94 -16.10
C THR A 510 -19.99 -14.22 -16.68
N SER A 511 -19.67 -15.52 -16.78
CA SER A 511 -18.46 -16.04 -17.44
C SER A 511 -18.88 -17.14 -18.39
N PHE A 512 -18.44 -17.01 -19.63
CA PHE A 512 -18.52 -18.07 -20.63
C PHE A 512 -17.11 -18.51 -20.93
N SER A 513 -16.81 -19.80 -20.81
CA SER A 513 -15.51 -20.34 -21.19
C SER A 513 -15.66 -21.61 -22.01
N ASN A 514 -14.81 -21.71 -23.02
CA ASN A 514 -14.65 -22.90 -23.85
C ASN A 514 -13.27 -23.47 -23.57
N LEU A 515 -13.21 -24.72 -23.16
CA LEU A 515 -12.00 -25.50 -22.97
C LEU A 515 -11.92 -26.59 -24.02
N ASN A 516 -10.82 -26.69 -24.70
CA ASN A 516 -10.44 -27.80 -25.54
C ASN A 516 -9.07 -28.32 -25.07
N LYS A 517 -9.04 -29.49 -24.44
CA LYS A 517 -7.85 -30.22 -24.07
C LYS A 517 -7.81 -31.51 -24.86
N GLU A 518 -6.78 -31.72 -25.65
CA GLU A 518 -6.49 -32.92 -26.43
C GLU A 518 -5.18 -33.50 -25.96
N THR A 519 -5.20 -34.75 -25.56
CA THR A 519 -4.01 -35.54 -25.15
C THR A 519 -3.84 -36.69 -26.10
N PHE A 520 -2.63 -36.88 -26.65
CA PHE A 520 -2.29 -37.87 -27.63
C PHE A 520 -1.22 -38.80 -27.09
N ASN A 521 -1.45 -40.10 -27.28
CA ASN A 521 -0.46 -41.18 -27.07
C ASN A 521 0.30 -41.43 -28.37
N PRO A 522 1.56 -41.93 -28.30
CA PRO A 522 2.32 -42.28 -29.47
C PRO A 522 1.75 -43.53 -30.19
N ASP A 523 1.79 -43.54 -31.51
CA ASP A 523 1.56 -44.70 -32.33
C ASP A 523 2.79 -45.63 -32.37
N ASN A 524 2.71 -46.75 -33.11
CA ASN A 524 3.80 -47.71 -33.24
C ASN A 524 5.08 -47.13 -33.89
N SER A 525 4.96 -45.97 -34.53
CA SER A 525 6.08 -45.25 -35.15
C SER A 525 6.63 -44.13 -34.24
N GLY A 526 6.06 -43.94 -33.04
CA GLY A 526 6.45 -42.89 -32.10
C GLY A 526 5.83 -41.52 -32.37
N ASN A 527 4.87 -41.43 -33.31
CA ASN A 527 4.16 -40.18 -33.54
C ASN A 527 2.94 -40.05 -32.60
N PHE A 528 2.69 -38.88 -32.07
CA PHE A 528 1.57 -38.62 -31.16
C PHE A 528 0.28 -38.39 -31.93
N THR A 529 -0.38 -39.46 -32.35
CA THR A 529 -1.58 -39.44 -33.19
C THR A 529 -2.81 -40.10 -32.57
N ILE A 530 -2.62 -40.89 -31.50
CA ILE A 530 -3.72 -41.62 -30.85
C ILE A 530 -4.30 -40.76 -29.74
N LEU A 531 -5.53 -40.24 -29.96
CA LEU A 531 -6.24 -39.43 -28.94
C LEU A 531 -6.54 -40.30 -27.71
N ASP A 532 -6.20 -39.81 -26.52
CA ASP A 532 -6.58 -40.38 -25.23
C ASP A 532 -7.90 -39.78 -24.74
N PRO A 533 -9.03 -40.53 -24.81
CA PRO A 533 -10.33 -39.97 -24.42
C PRO A 533 -10.48 -39.76 -22.91
N THR A 534 -9.62 -40.39 -22.08
CA THR A 534 -9.70 -40.24 -20.61
C THR A 534 -9.00 -38.99 -20.10
N LEU A 535 -8.00 -38.50 -20.85
CA LEU A 535 -7.22 -37.30 -20.50
C LEU A 535 -7.57 -36.10 -21.39
N SER A 536 -8.48 -36.26 -22.32
CA SER A 536 -8.98 -35.24 -23.21
C SER A 536 -10.33 -34.72 -22.68
N ASP A 537 -10.60 -33.42 -22.85
CA ASP A 537 -11.85 -32.82 -22.45
C ASP A 537 -12.20 -31.64 -23.34
N ARG A 538 -13.42 -31.64 -23.85
CA ARG A 538 -14.00 -30.51 -24.57
C ARG A 538 -15.26 -30.06 -23.87
N SER A 539 -15.23 -28.85 -23.36
CA SER A 539 -16.35 -28.35 -22.57
C SER A 539 -16.63 -26.85 -22.75
N ASP A 540 -17.95 -26.55 -22.78
CA ASP A 540 -18.49 -25.20 -22.69
C ASP A 540 -19.01 -24.97 -21.26
N ASN A 541 -18.47 -23.96 -20.58
CA ASN A 541 -18.85 -23.64 -19.23
C ASN A 541 -19.53 -22.29 -19.16
N THR A 542 -20.61 -22.20 -18.40
CA THR A 542 -21.33 -20.97 -18.12
C THR A 542 -21.47 -20.79 -16.62
N GLU A 543 -21.02 -19.67 -16.13
CA GLU A 543 -21.28 -19.24 -14.75
C GLU A 543 -22.05 -17.94 -14.77
N LEU A 544 -23.13 -17.88 -13.99
CA LEU A 544 -23.97 -16.68 -13.84
C LEU A 544 -24.19 -16.43 -12.37
N GLN A 545 -23.99 -15.22 -11.94
CA GLN A 545 -24.23 -14.78 -10.56
C GLN A 545 -24.96 -13.43 -10.56
N GLN A 546 -25.99 -13.34 -9.74
CA GLN A 546 -26.64 -12.08 -9.41
C GLN A 546 -26.42 -11.74 -7.94
N ASN A 547 -26.45 -10.46 -7.61
CA ASN A 547 -26.32 -9.99 -6.24
C ASN A 547 -27.29 -8.83 -6.02
N PHE A 548 -28.33 -9.06 -5.23
CA PHE A 548 -29.28 -8.05 -4.78
C PHE A 548 -28.88 -7.63 -3.37
N ASP A 549 -28.34 -6.43 -3.22
CA ASP A 549 -27.82 -5.92 -1.97
C ASP A 549 -28.57 -4.67 -1.52
N LEU A 550 -29.07 -4.70 -0.29
CA LEU A 550 -29.76 -3.59 0.34
C LEU A 550 -29.03 -3.17 1.61
N GLN A 551 -28.72 -1.89 1.74
CA GLN A 551 -27.99 -1.34 2.86
C GLN A 551 -28.65 -0.09 3.40
N LEU A 552 -28.69 0.03 4.72
CA LEU A 552 -29.06 1.24 5.44
C LEU A 552 -27.83 1.79 6.13
N GLN A 553 -27.46 3.05 5.86
CA GLN A 553 -26.25 3.64 6.42
C GLN A 553 -26.40 5.10 6.83
N LYS A 554 -25.58 5.53 7.78
CA LYS A 554 -25.42 6.95 8.11
C LYS A 554 -24.54 7.62 7.07
N PRO A 555 -24.92 8.77 6.49
CA PRO A 555 -24.02 9.53 5.61
C PRO A 555 -22.82 10.07 6.40
N LYS A 556 -21.64 9.99 5.83
CA LYS A 556 -20.44 10.61 6.40
C LYS A 556 -20.44 12.10 6.06
N GLY A 557 -20.65 12.97 7.05
CA GLY A 557 -20.53 14.42 6.91
C GLY A 557 -19.14 14.93 7.29
N LYS A 558 -18.79 16.16 6.89
CA LYS A 558 -17.59 16.84 7.35
C LYS A 558 -17.67 17.04 8.87
N GLY A 559 -16.72 16.49 9.63
CA GLY A 559 -16.73 16.53 11.10
C GLY A 559 -17.54 15.44 11.81
N GLU A 560 -18.20 14.53 11.07
CA GLU A 560 -18.92 13.39 11.63
C GLU A 560 -17.94 12.38 12.25
N ARG A 561 -18.14 12.08 13.54
CA ARG A 561 -17.28 11.18 14.31
C ARG A 561 -17.78 9.75 14.38
N SER A 562 -18.98 9.49 13.91
CA SER A 562 -19.57 8.15 13.89
C SER A 562 -20.13 7.78 12.52
N PHE A 563 -19.99 6.52 12.17
CA PHE A 563 -20.58 5.89 10.98
C PHE A 563 -21.16 4.53 11.37
N TYR A 564 -22.29 4.17 10.81
CA TYR A 564 -22.84 2.81 10.90
C TYR A 564 -23.51 2.42 9.59
N MET A 565 -23.47 1.14 9.28
CA MET A 565 -24.10 0.53 8.13
C MET A 565 -24.57 -0.88 8.51
N VAL A 566 -25.76 -1.24 8.06
CA VAL A 566 -26.32 -2.60 8.12
C VAL A 566 -26.87 -2.94 6.74
N GLY A 567 -26.65 -4.14 6.28
CA GLY A 567 -27.11 -4.59 4.99
C GLY A 567 -27.22 -6.09 4.87
N VAL A 568 -27.90 -6.52 3.83
CA VAL A 568 -28.07 -7.92 3.46
C VAL A 568 -27.96 -8.07 1.95
N SER A 569 -27.33 -9.12 1.50
CA SER A 569 -27.20 -9.49 0.08
C SER A 569 -27.87 -10.83 -0.18
N LEU A 570 -28.67 -10.93 -1.25
CA LEU A 570 -29.20 -12.16 -1.81
C LEU A 570 -28.42 -12.47 -3.09
N MET A 571 -27.83 -13.66 -3.18
CA MET A 571 -26.85 -14.03 -4.21
C MET A 571 -27.27 -15.34 -4.90
N PRO A 572 -28.24 -15.32 -5.84
CA PRO A 572 -28.50 -16.47 -6.71
C PRO A 572 -27.37 -16.63 -7.73
N SER A 573 -26.90 -17.86 -7.91
CA SER A 573 -25.88 -18.22 -8.90
C SER A 573 -26.25 -19.52 -9.62
N TYR A 574 -25.82 -19.62 -10.87
CA TYR A 574 -26.02 -20.76 -11.74
C TYR A 574 -24.73 -21.15 -12.40
N ILE A 575 -24.40 -22.42 -12.36
CA ILE A 575 -23.22 -23.01 -13.00
C ILE A 575 -23.72 -24.08 -13.96
N LYS A 576 -23.20 -24.06 -15.17
CA LYS A 576 -23.50 -25.05 -16.22
C LYS A 576 -22.18 -25.48 -16.90
N ARG A 577 -22.04 -26.76 -17.16
CA ARG A 577 -20.99 -27.35 -18.00
C ARG A 577 -21.64 -28.28 -19.00
N ASN A 578 -21.37 -28.11 -20.28
CA ASN A 578 -21.64 -29.04 -21.34
C ASN A 578 -20.33 -29.66 -21.79
N SER A 579 -20.17 -30.97 -21.65
CA SER A 579 -19.03 -31.75 -22.12
C SER A 579 -19.54 -33.05 -22.70
N GLU A 580 -18.79 -33.62 -23.63
CA GLU A 580 -19.18 -34.89 -24.28
C GLU A 580 -19.40 -35.96 -23.20
N GLY A 581 -20.66 -36.44 -23.09
CA GLY A 581 -21.08 -37.49 -22.15
C GLY A 581 -21.21 -37.06 -20.68
N ASN A 582 -20.94 -35.78 -20.29
CA ASN A 582 -20.96 -35.39 -18.88
C ASN A 582 -21.49 -33.97 -18.64
N ASN A 583 -22.77 -33.79 -18.93
CA ASN A 583 -23.45 -32.51 -18.72
C ASN A 583 -23.79 -32.30 -17.23
N PHE A 584 -23.67 -31.05 -16.78
CA PHE A 584 -23.96 -30.66 -15.40
C PHE A 584 -24.52 -29.25 -15.35
N ASP A 585 -25.54 -29.03 -14.51
CA ASP A 585 -26.02 -27.71 -14.15
C ASP A 585 -26.51 -27.68 -12.70
N LYS A 586 -26.37 -26.52 -12.05
CA LYS A 586 -26.78 -26.35 -10.66
C LYS A 586 -27.03 -24.89 -10.29
N TRP A 587 -28.12 -24.68 -9.55
CA TRP A 587 -28.43 -23.41 -8.91
C TRP A 587 -27.99 -23.38 -7.44
N PHE A 588 -27.55 -22.22 -7.00
CA PHE A 588 -27.26 -21.88 -5.61
C PHE A 588 -27.99 -20.60 -5.25
N VAL A 589 -28.53 -20.53 -4.04
CA VAL A 589 -29.13 -19.30 -3.49
C VAL A 589 -28.52 -19.07 -2.12
N ASN A 590 -27.84 -17.93 -1.98
CA ASN A 590 -27.10 -17.61 -0.78
C ASN A 590 -27.53 -16.24 -0.22
N VAL A 591 -27.47 -16.08 1.11
CA VAL A 591 -27.81 -14.84 1.82
C VAL A 591 -26.60 -14.42 2.67
N ALA A 592 -26.15 -13.17 2.51
CA ALA A 592 -24.97 -12.65 3.19
C ALA A 592 -25.29 -11.35 3.95
N PRO A 593 -25.46 -11.40 5.29
CA PRO A 593 -25.58 -10.20 6.11
C PRO A 593 -24.23 -9.50 6.32
N LYS A 594 -24.28 -8.18 6.54
CA LYS A 594 -23.12 -7.35 6.83
C LYS A 594 -23.47 -6.18 7.75
N ALA A 595 -22.52 -5.76 8.57
CA ALA A 595 -22.65 -4.60 9.44
C ALA A 595 -21.29 -3.92 9.66
N GLU A 596 -21.30 -2.60 9.76
CA GLU A 596 -20.11 -1.81 10.04
C GLU A 596 -20.43 -0.72 11.06
N PHE A 597 -19.53 -0.51 12.00
CA PHE A 597 -19.60 0.54 12.98
C PHE A 597 -18.24 1.21 13.15
N ARG A 598 -18.22 2.55 13.12
CA ARG A 598 -17.03 3.37 13.40
C ARG A 598 -17.37 4.50 14.33
N ILE A 599 -16.50 4.76 15.29
CA ILE A 599 -16.58 5.94 16.15
C ILE A 599 -15.17 6.49 16.37
N THR A 600 -15.08 7.82 16.38
CA THR A 600 -13.87 8.55 16.80
C THR A 600 -14.24 9.47 17.94
N THR A 601 -13.66 9.25 19.12
CA THR A 601 -13.90 10.08 20.30
C THR A 601 -13.16 11.43 20.17
N PRO A 602 -13.51 12.45 20.98
CA PRO A 602 -12.76 13.71 21.05
C PRO A 602 -11.27 13.51 21.34
N ASN A 603 -10.90 12.51 22.12
CA ASN A 603 -9.52 12.16 22.49
C ASN A 603 -8.82 11.28 21.47
N LEU A 604 -9.27 11.29 20.20
CA LEU A 604 -8.68 10.55 19.08
C LEU A 604 -8.65 9.02 19.26
N LEU A 605 -9.43 8.46 20.19
CA LEU A 605 -9.66 7.02 20.23
C LEU A 605 -10.60 6.64 19.07
N GLN A 606 -10.17 5.73 18.23
CA GLN A 606 -10.96 5.21 17.13
C GLN A 606 -11.33 3.77 17.39
N VAL A 607 -12.60 3.46 17.27
CA VAL A 607 -13.12 2.08 17.29
C VAL A 607 -13.77 1.81 15.94
N PHE A 608 -13.39 0.71 15.33
CA PHE A 608 -13.94 0.21 14.09
C PHE A 608 -14.30 -1.25 14.27
N ILE A 609 -15.55 -1.60 13.95
CA ILE A 609 -16.07 -2.97 13.99
C ILE A 609 -16.70 -3.24 12.63
N ASN A 610 -16.37 -4.35 12.02
CA ASN A 610 -16.93 -4.81 10.76
C ASN A 610 -17.29 -6.28 10.89
N TYR A 611 -18.50 -6.62 10.51
CA TYR A 611 -18.97 -7.99 10.36
C TYR A 611 -19.47 -8.18 8.95
N LYS A 612 -19.11 -9.30 8.33
CA LYS A 612 -19.65 -9.72 7.03
C LYS A 612 -19.70 -11.24 6.93
N ALA A 613 -20.75 -11.73 6.30
CA ALA A 613 -20.78 -13.08 5.77
C ALA A 613 -20.27 -13.05 4.32
N ASN A 614 -19.19 -13.78 4.05
CA ASN A 614 -18.70 -14.02 2.70
C ASN A 614 -19.24 -15.37 2.26
N VAL A 615 -19.81 -15.41 1.08
CA VAL A 615 -20.32 -16.66 0.52
C VAL A 615 -19.53 -16.99 -0.74
N ARG A 616 -19.05 -18.22 -0.81
CA ARG A 616 -18.34 -18.77 -1.94
C ARG A 616 -19.11 -19.90 -2.55
N THR A 617 -19.52 -19.76 -3.81
CA THR A 617 -20.08 -20.88 -4.58
C THR A 617 -18.93 -21.82 -4.96
N PRO A 618 -19.14 -23.15 -4.96
CA PRO A 618 -18.11 -24.10 -5.39
C PRO A 618 -17.67 -23.80 -6.83
N ASP A 619 -16.37 -23.90 -7.08
CA ASP A 619 -15.82 -23.76 -8.42
C ASP A 619 -16.14 -25.00 -9.27
N LEU A 620 -16.30 -24.82 -10.58
CA LEU A 620 -16.57 -25.92 -11.49
C LEU A 620 -15.49 -27.00 -11.44
N SER A 621 -14.22 -26.61 -11.27
CA SER A 621 -13.08 -27.53 -11.10
C SER A 621 -13.15 -28.38 -9.82
N GLN A 622 -13.86 -27.94 -8.80
CA GLN A 622 -14.12 -28.75 -7.59
C GLN A 622 -15.28 -29.75 -7.80
N MET A 623 -16.19 -29.40 -8.67
CA MET A 623 -17.36 -30.25 -8.94
C MET A 623 -17.05 -31.25 -10.07
N MET A 624 -16.31 -30.83 -11.07
CA MET A 624 -15.99 -31.58 -12.26
C MET A 624 -14.56 -31.23 -12.74
N PRO A 625 -13.50 -31.74 -12.11
CA PRO A 625 -12.13 -31.46 -12.53
C PRO A 625 -11.86 -32.01 -13.93
N VAL A 626 -11.02 -31.29 -14.66
CA VAL A 626 -10.46 -31.81 -15.93
C VAL A 626 -9.43 -32.86 -15.55
N PRO A 627 -9.43 -34.03 -16.19
CA PRO A 627 -8.42 -35.05 -15.93
C PRO A 627 -7.00 -34.53 -16.18
N ASP A 628 -6.10 -34.84 -15.25
CA ASP A 628 -4.70 -34.41 -15.27
C ASP A 628 -3.83 -35.52 -14.70
N ASN A 629 -2.77 -35.89 -15.41
CA ASN A 629 -1.80 -36.88 -15.02
C ASN A 629 -0.36 -36.34 -14.98
N THR A 630 -0.20 -35.03 -14.91
CA THR A 630 1.14 -34.37 -14.81
C THR A 630 1.85 -34.72 -13.51
N ASP A 631 1.11 -35.03 -12.44
CA ASP A 631 1.64 -35.58 -11.19
C ASP A 631 1.13 -37.02 -11.02
N PRO A 632 1.99 -38.00 -11.19
CA PRO A 632 1.60 -39.43 -11.13
C PRO A 632 1.26 -39.88 -9.71
N LEU A 633 1.53 -39.08 -8.69
CA LEU A 633 1.26 -39.37 -7.29
C LEU A 633 0.06 -38.63 -6.72
N TYR A 634 -0.65 -37.83 -7.54
CA TYR A 634 -1.76 -37.04 -7.07
C TYR A 634 -2.94 -37.00 -8.04
N PHE A 635 -4.08 -37.52 -7.60
CA PHE A 635 -5.31 -37.60 -8.38
C PHE A 635 -6.43 -36.74 -7.78
N ARG A 636 -7.02 -35.82 -8.58
CA ARG A 636 -8.16 -34.99 -8.15
C ARG A 636 -9.48 -35.60 -8.63
N MET A 637 -10.40 -35.74 -7.69
CA MET A 637 -11.78 -36.16 -7.98
C MET A 637 -12.74 -34.99 -7.77
N GLY A 638 -13.84 -34.94 -8.50
CA GLY A 638 -14.87 -33.94 -8.36
C GLY A 638 -16.02 -34.38 -7.46
N ASN A 639 -16.78 -33.39 -6.96
CA ASN A 639 -18.01 -33.65 -6.20
C ASN A 639 -19.14 -32.71 -6.64
N LYS A 640 -20.08 -33.27 -7.42
CA LYS A 640 -21.27 -32.54 -7.92
C LYS A 640 -22.23 -32.11 -6.80
N ASN A 641 -22.13 -32.67 -5.59
CA ASN A 641 -23.03 -32.41 -4.48
C ASN A 641 -22.61 -31.24 -3.57
N LEU A 642 -21.52 -30.55 -3.91
CA LEU A 642 -21.02 -29.40 -3.12
C LEU A 642 -22.10 -28.33 -2.95
N LYS A 643 -22.12 -27.73 -1.77
CA LYS A 643 -22.96 -26.58 -1.38
C LYS A 643 -22.10 -25.32 -1.24
N GLY A 644 -22.72 -24.15 -1.24
CA GLY A 644 -22.02 -22.90 -0.97
C GLY A 644 -21.35 -22.89 0.40
N GLU A 645 -20.13 -22.42 0.45
CA GLU A 645 -19.35 -22.19 1.68
C GLU A 645 -19.70 -20.81 2.26
N TYR A 646 -19.86 -20.74 3.57
CA TYR A 646 -20.11 -19.51 4.33
C TYR A 646 -18.94 -19.23 5.27
N GLU A 647 -18.33 -18.06 5.15
CA GLU A 647 -17.39 -17.52 6.10
C GLU A 647 -18.04 -16.32 6.83
N HIS A 648 -18.27 -16.45 8.11
CA HIS A 648 -18.67 -15.36 8.99
C HIS A 648 -17.41 -14.69 9.54
N SER A 649 -17.09 -13.49 9.11
CA SER A 649 -15.90 -12.78 9.57
C SER A 649 -16.26 -11.51 10.36
N ALA A 650 -15.61 -11.35 11.49
CA ALA A 650 -15.70 -10.18 12.35
C ALA A 650 -14.31 -9.58 12.55
N PHE A 651 -14.19 -8.29 12.29
CA PHE A 651 -12.98 -7.52 12.48
C PHE A 651 -13.22 -6.37 13.45
N MET A 652 -12.34 -6.23 14.43
CA MET A 652 -12.34 -5.08 15.33
C MET A 652 -10.97 -4.41 15.32
N LYS A 653 -10.97 -3.08 15.26
CA LYS A 653 -9.77 -2.25 15.44
C LYS A 653 -10.05 -1.19 16.49
N ILE A 654 -9.17 -1.11 17.48
CA ILE A 654 -9.11 -0.01 18.45
C ILE A 654 -7.75 0.66 18.24
N SER A 655 -7.75 1.98 18.04
CA SER A 655 -6.50 2.71 17.89
C SER A 655 -6.54 4.05 18.59
N LYS A 656 -5.41 4.43 19.18
CA LYS A 656 -5.22 5.72 19.84
C LYS A 656 -3.86 6.29 19.45
N ILE A 657 -3.86 7.56 19.09
CA ILE A 657 -2.64 8.31 18.84
C ILE A 657 -2.62 9.45 19.87
N THR A 658 -1.53 9.56 20.61
CA THR A 658 -1.34 10.60 21.65
C THR A 658 -0.20 11.53 21.24
N GLY A 659 -0.25 12.82 21.63
CA GLY A 659 0.79 13.78 21.27
C GLY A 659 0.62 14.42 19.89
N SER A 660 -0.63 14.52 19.38
CA SER A 660 -0.94 15.03 18.03
C SER A 660 -0.45 16.48 17.74
N THR A 661 -0.09 17.23 18.76
CA THR A 661 0.51 18.58 18.64
C THR A 661 2.04 18.57 18.71
N SER A 662 2.65 17.43 19.10
CA SER A 662 4.11 17.26 19.12
C SER A 662 4.58 16.52 17.89
N SER A 663 5.82 16.78 17.49
CA SER A 663 6.48 16.11 16.35
C SER A 663 6.65 14.59 16.53
N TYR A 664 6.34 14.06 17.73
CA TYR A 664 6.58 12.69 18.15
C TYR A 664 5.34 12.16 18.86
N ALA A 665 4.50 11.43 18.12
CA ALA A 665 3.26 10.89 18.67
C ALA A 665 3.40 9.39 18.95
N ASN A 666 2.90 8.95 20.11
CA ASN A 666 2.77 7.54 20.44
C ASN A 666 1.56 6.94 19.73
N GLY A 667 1.73 5.79 19.11
CA GLY A 667 0.67 5.06 18.42
C GLY A 667 0.39 3.72 19.08
N TYR A 668 -0.88 3.45 19.38
CA TYR A 668 -1.36 2.19 19.95
C TYR A 668 -2.47 1.66 19.07
N PHE A 669 -2.33 0.41 18.62
CA PHE A 669 -3.29 -0.24 17.73
C PHE A 669 -3.55 -1.65 18.21
N PHE A 670 -4.81 -1.98 18.43
CA PHE A 670 -5.25 -3.31 18.77
C PHE A 670 -6.24 -3.81 17.74
N PHE A 671 -6.03 -5.02 17.26
CA PHE A 671 -6.84 -5.65 16.23
C PHE A 671 -7.31 -7.02 16.74
N ILE A 672 -8.53 -7.38 16.36
CA ILE A 672 -9.07 -8.75 16.48
C ILE A 672 -9.67 -9.11 15.15
N ASP A 673 -9.26 -10.24 14.60
CA ASP A 673 -9.84 -10.90 13.44
C ASP A 673 -10.43 -12.24 13.89
N ALA A 674 -11.70 -12.47 13.62
CA ALA A 674 -12.37 -13.74 13.92
C ALA A 674 -13.12 -14.24 12.69
N SER A 675 -12.95 -15.50 12.34
CA SER A 675 -13.67 -16.16 11.25
C SER A 675 -14.25 -17.49 11.74
N TYR A 676 -15.47 -17.79 11.28
CA TYR A 676 -16.15 -19.07 11.45
C TYR A 676 -16.67 -19.54 10.10
N PHE A 677 -16.39 -20.79 9.75
CA PHE A 677 -16.81 -21.39 8.48
C PHE A 677 -17.96 -22.38 8.70
N ALA A 678 -19.05 -22.13 7.97
CA ALA A 678 -20.14 -23.06 7.83
C ALA A 678 -20.12 -23.65 6.41
N ASN A 679 -20.30 -24.96 6.31
CA ASN A 679 -20.23 -25.68 5.02
C ASN A 679 -18.92 -25.46 4.25
N ARG A 680 -17.78 -25.33 4.94
CA ARG A 680 -16.51 -25.15 4.28
C ARG A 680 -16.24 -26.26 3.27
N ILE A 681 -15.70 -25.92 2.12
CA ILE A 681 -15.26 -26.91 1.12
C ILE A 681 -13.85 -27.32 1.48
N ILE A 682 -13.69 -28.55 1.92
CA ILE A 682 -12.42 -29.16 2.32
C ILE A 682 -12.14 -30.39 1.47
N ASN A 683 -10.87 -30.74 1.32
CA ASN A 683 -10.50 -31.94 0.58
C ASN A 683 -10.44 -33.15 1.54
N LYS A 684 -11.08 -34.23 1.13
CA LYS A 684 -10.90 -35.56 1.69
C LYS A 684 -9.80 -36.24 0.89
N SER A 685 -8.69 -36.56 1.55
CA SER A 685 -7.56 -37.23 0.91
C SER A 685 -7.36 -38.62 1.49
N TRP A 686 -6.98 -39.57 0.62
CA TRP A 686 -6.56 -40.92 0.98
C TRP A 686 -5.47 -41.37 0.03
N PHE A 687 -4.76 -42.40 0.41
CA PHE A 687 -3.69 -43.01 -0.39
C PHE A 687 -4.07 -44.42 -0.79
N ASP A 688 -3.66 -44.85 -1.97
CA ASP A 688 -3.73 -46.24 -2.39
C ASP A 688 -2.47 -47.03 -1.96
N GLU A 689 -2.45 -48.34 -2.27
CA GLU A 689 -1.36 -49.23 -1.92
C GLU A 689 0.00 -48.84 -2.59
N ASN A 690 -0.07 -48.08 -3.68
CA ASN A 690 1.10 -47.58 -4.43
C ASN A 690 1.56 -46.20 -3.96
N GLY A 691 0.92 -45.65 -2.92
CA GLY A 691 1.24 -44.32 -2.39
C GLY A 691 0.70 -43.17 -3.24
N VAL A 692 -0.21 -43.41 -4.18
CA VAL A 692 -0.90 -42.38 -4.97
C VAL A 692 -1.95 -41.70 -4.07
N GLN A 693 -1.88 -40.38 -3.99
CA GLN A 693 -2.84 -39.60 -3.22
C GLN A 693 -4.06 -39.23 -4.06
N TYR A 694 -5.21 -39.62 -3.58
CA TYR A 694 -6.51 -39.17 -4.12
C TYR A 694 -7.04 -38.03 -3.27
N SER A 695 -7.70 -37.05 -3.89
CA SER A 695 -8.29 -35.91 -3.22
C SER A 695 -9.65 -35.55 -3.80
N MET A 696 -10.66 -35.45 -2.96
CA MET A 696 -12.02 -35.11 -3.34
C MET A 696 -12.59 -34.02 -2.43
N PRO A 697 -13.11 -32.89 -2.98
CA PRO A 697 -13.69 -31.85 -2.17
C PRO A 697 -15.08 -32.25 -1.64
N PHE A 698 -15.40 -31.87 -0.42
CA PHE A 698 -16.73 -32.00 0.15
C PHE A 698 -16.98 -30.94 1.21
N ASN A 699 -18.24 -30.74 1.63
CA ASN A 699 -18.59 -29.75 2.63
C ASN A 699 -18.55 -30.33 4.05
N ASP A 700 -17.86 -29.65 4.95
CA ASP A 700 -17.94 -29.84 6.41
C ASP A 700 -17.94 -28.45 7.08
N GLY A 701 -18.25 -28.38 8.34
CA GLY A 701 -18.30 -27.11 9.08
C GLY A 701 -17.65 -27.22 10.45
N GLY A 702 -17.39 -26.06 11.06
CA GLY A 702 -16.81 -25.94 12.38
C GLY A 702 -15.37 -25.46 12.42
N ASP A 703 -14.79 -25.13 11.28
CA ASP A 703 -13.53 -24.38 11.22
C ASP A 703 -13.74 -22.98 11.80
N TYR A 704 -12.82 -22.54 12.64
CA TYR A 704 -12.80 -21.16 13.11
C TYR A 704 -11.40 -20.70 13.41
N SER A 705 -11.20 -19.41 13.36
CA SER A 705 -9.96 -18.76 13.76
C SER A 705 -10.24 -17.48 14.53
N VAL A 706 -9.44 -17.22 15.54
CA VAL A 706 -9.40 -15.94 16.25
C VAL A 706 -7.94 -15.52 16.34
N GLN A 707 -7.64 -14.34 15.80
CA GLN A 707 -6.32 -13.74 15.84
C GLN A 707 -6.40 -12.35 16.45
N SER A 708 -5.52 -12.05 17.39
CA SER A 708 -5.33 -10.71 17.95
C SER A 708 -3.94 -10.18 17.63
N ARG A 709 -3.84 -8.87 17.48
CA ARG A 709 -2.58 -8.17 17.24
C ARG A 709 -2.56 -6.85 18.01
N LEU A 710 -1.53 -6.67 18.80
CA LEU A 710 -1.21 -5.40 19.46
C LEU A 710 0.01 -4.81 18.78
N MET A 711 -0.07 -3.52 18.41
CA MET A 711 1.04 -2.78 17.84
C MET A 711 1.25 -1.50 18.63
N THR A 712 2.50 -1.23 18.96
CA THR A 712 2.91 0.01 19.63
C THR A 712 4.05 0.67 18.87
N ASN A 713 3.99 1.99 18.75
CA ASN A 713 5.07 2.80 18.19
C ASN A 713 5.37 3.94 19.16
N LEU A 714 6.56 3.92 19.73
CA LEU A 714 6.96 4.81 20.83
C LEU A 714 8.26 5.55 20.47
N PRO A 715 8.19 6.80 20.03
CA PRO A 715 9.37 7.64 19.89
C PRO A 715 9.80 8.21 21.25
N PHE A 716 11.09 8.08 21.56
CA PHE A 716 11.72 8.64 22.75
C PHE A 716 12.78 9.69 22.36
N PHE A 717 13.15 10.56 23.32
CA PHE A 717 14.21 11.56 23.13
C PHE A 717 14.06 12.39 21.85
N LYS A 718 12.87 12.90 21.59
CA LYS A 718 12.54 13.65 20.35
C LYS A 718 12.86 12.85 19.07
N GLY A 719 12.61 11.53 19.09
CA GLY A 719 12.76 10.64 17.93
C GLY A 719 14.19 10.16 17.67
N VAL A 720 15.15 10.45 18.55
CA VAL A 720 16.49 9.84 18.50
C VAL A 720 16.38 8.33 18.68
N LEU A 721 15.50 7.88 19.59
CA LEU A 721 15.22 6.49 19.84
C LEU A 721 13.77 6.18 19.45
N GLY A 722 13.55 5.22 18.57
CA GLY A 722 12.24 4.69 18.19
C GLY A 722 12.11 3.25 18.65
N PHE A 723 11.01 2.91 19.29
CA PHE A 723 10.65 1.53 19.63
C PHE A 723 9.32 1.18 18.97
N SER A 724 9.29 0.07 18.26
CA SER A 724 8.09 -0.50 17.66
C SER A 724 7.95 -1.95 18.08
N ASP A 725 6.77 -2.33 18.52
CA ASP A 725 6.48 -3.69 18.96
C ASP A 725 5.17 -4.19 18.36
N ILE A 726 5.17 -5.47 17.96
CA ILE A 726 4.02 -6.16 17.38
C ILE A 726 3.89 -7.51 18.06
N ILE A 727 2.87 -7.65 18.87
CA ILE A 727 2.50 -8.93 19.52
C ILE A 727 1.31 -9.51 18.77
N THR A 728 1.41 -10.76 18.37
CA THR A 728 0.34 -11.52 17.71
C THR A 728 0.03 -12.78 18.50
N ALA A 729 -1.25 -13.05 18.74
CA ALA A 729 -1.70 -14.30 19.30
C ALA A 729 -2.88 -14.82 18.46
N GLY A 730 -2.87 -16.11 18.15
CA GLY A 730 -3.89 -16.74 17.32
C GLY A 730 -4.27 -18.12 17.78
N HIS A 731 -5.56 -18.46 17.66
CA HIS A 731 -6.10 -19.79 17.85
C HIS A 731 -6.89 -20.19 16.60
N TYR A 732 -6.57 -21.37 16.08
CA TYR A 732 -7.16 -21.91 14.86
C TYR A 732 -7.68 -23.32 15.13
N ASN A 733 -8.84 -23.60 14.61
CA ASN A 733 -9.44 -24.93 14.61
C ASN A 733 -9.72 -25.29 13.15
N ASN A 734 -8.91 -26.16 12.56
CA ASN A 734 -9.03 -26.56 11.17
C ASN A 734 -9.54 -28.00 11.10
N ILE A 735 -10.47 -28.23 10.19
CA ILE A 735 -11.00 -29.56 9.90
C ILE A 735 -10.38 -30.05 8.60
N SER A 736 -9.91 -31.26 8.61
CA SER A 736 -9.37 -31.98 7.45
C SER A 736 -9.81 -33.45 7.50
N TYR A 737 -9.58 -34.19 6.44
CA TYR A 737 -9.86 -35.62 6.40
C TYR A 737 -8.61 -36.34 5.90
N ILE A 738 -8.17 -37.31 6.65
CA ILE A 738 -7.00 -38.10 6.36
C ILE A 738 -7.43 -39.56 6.35
N ASP A 739 -7.20 -40.24 5.28
CA ASP A 739 -7.58 -41.62 5.05
C ASP A 739 -9.05 -41.93 5.45
N GLY A 740 -9.93 -41.02 5.09
CA GLY A 740 -11.34 -41.10 5.36
C GLY A 740 -11.77 -40.70 6.76
N ALA A 741 -10.87 -40.54 7.71
CA ALA A 741 -11.15 -40.15 9.08
C ALA A 741 -11.15 -38.61 9.23
N ARG A 742 -12.15 -38.09 9.98
CA ARG A 742 -12.23 -36.67 10.28
C ARG A 742 -11.15 -36.26 11.28
N ASN A 743 -10.31 -35.33 10.91
CA ASN A 743 -9.27 -34.76 11.75
C ASN A 743 -9.62 -33.32 12.13
N VAL A 744 -9.35 -32.97 13.38
CA VAL A 744 -9.47 -31.62 13.91
C VAL A 744 -8.07 -31.18 14.36
N THR A 745 -7.49 -30.22 13.68
CA THR A 745 -6.21 -29.65 14.05
C THR A 745 -6.41 -28.34 14.82
N LYS A 746 -6.05 -28.37 16.09
CA LYS A 746 -6.01 -27.20 16.95
C LYS A 746 -4.61 -26.60 16.90
N ARG A 747 -4.51 -25.31 16.52
CA ARG A 747 -3.24 -24.62 16.39
C ARG A 747 -3.26 -23.32 17.19
N VAL A 748 -2.25 -23.14 18.03
CA VAL A 748 -2.00 -21.90 18.77
C VAL A 748 -0.73 -21.28 18.22
N VAL A 749 -0.81 -20.00 17.88
CA VAL A 749 0.32 -19.23 17.37
C VAL A 749 0.56 -18.05 18.29
N PHE A 750 1.81 -17.84 18.68
CA PHE A 750 2.25 -16.65 19.36
C PHE A 750 3.45 -16.06 18.61
N GLY A 751 3.39 -14.78 18.31
CA GLY A 751 4.47 -14.07 17.64
C GLY A 751 4.72 -12.73 18.30
N GLU A 752 5.99 -12.38 18.43
CA GLU A 752 6.45 -11.06 18.86
C GLU A 752 7.50 -10.54 17.89
N LYS A 753 7.38 -9.29 17.48
CA LYS A 753 8.37 -8.58 16.69
C LYS A 753 8.63 -7.23 17.33
N ALA A 754 9.83 -7.06 17.90
CA ALA A 754 10.31 -5.82 18.49
C ALA A 754 11.42 -5.22 17.62
N ASP A 755 11.27 -3.95 17.27
CA ASP A 755 12.25 -3.18 16.49
C ASP A 755 12.69 -1.95 17.30
N LEU A 756 13.98 -1.75 17.43
CA LEU A 756 14.62 -0.59 18.05
C LEU A 756 15.41 0.16 16.99
N THR A 757 15.14 1.44 16.85
CA THR A 757 15.83 2.32 15.90
C THR A 757 16.50 3.47 16.65
N ILE A 758 17.81 3.67 16.43
CA ILE A 758 18.58 4.80 16.92
C ILE A 758 18.97 5.68 15.74
N ASN A 759 18.61 6.97 15.80
CA ASN A 759 19.00 7.98 14.81
C ASN A 759 19.76 9.10 15.53
N TYR A 760 21.09 9.13 15.39
CA TYR A 760 21.92 10.14 16.01
C TYR A 760 22.92 10.73 15.01
N GLY A 761 22.68 11.95 14.57
CA GLY A 761 23.50 12.60 13.55
C GLY A 761 23.58 11.79 12.26
N ASP A 762 24.78 11.34 11.94
CA ASP A 762 25.09 10.54 10.73
C ASP A 762 24.96 9.03 10.95
N LEU A 763 24.72 8.62 12.20
CA LEU A 763 24.61 7.23 12.59
C LEU A 763 23.15 6.81 12.70
N ARG A 764 22.81 5.72 12.05
CA ARG A 764 21.57 5.00 12.25
C ARG A 764 21.86 3.54 12.58
N ILE A 765 21.23 3.05 13.62
CA ILE A 765 21.27 1.65 14.03
C ILE A 765 19.82 1.16 14.12
N ASP A 766 19.51 0.05 13.48
CA ASP A 766 18.26 -0.67 13.65
C ASP A 766 18.58 -2.07 14.19
N VAL A 767 17.88 -2.47 15.24
CA VAL A 767 17.95 -3.82 15.81
C VAL A 767 16.53 -4.35 15.90
N GLY A 768 16.27 -5.47 15.26
CA GLY A 768 14.98 -6.14 15.26
C GLY A 768 15.12 -7.56 15.80
N ALA A 769 14.13 -8.01 16.55
CA ALA A 769 14.00 -9.40 16.96
C ALA A 769 12.57 -9.87 16.68
N SER A 770 12.43 -11.06 16.09
CA SER A 770 11.14 -11.69 15.92
C SER A 770 11.17 -13.12 16.42
N PHE A 771 10.18 -13.46 17.23
CA PHE A 771 9.96 -14.77 17.82
C PHE A 771 8.59 -15.27 17.38
N ASN A 772 8.54 -16.46 16.81
CA ASN A 772 7.29 -17.07 16.36
C ASN A 772 7.24 -18.49 16.90
N TYR A 773 6.24 -18.74 17.73
CA TYR A 773 5.92 -20.04 18.31
C TYR A 773 4.64 -20.56 17.70
N GLU A 774 4.63 -21.81 17.31
CA GLU A 774 3.44 -22.52 16.85
C GLU A 774 3.34 -23.85 17.56
N LEU A 775 2.17 -24.10 18.14
CA LEU A 775 1.80 -25.39 18.75
C LEU A 775 0.61 -25.95 17.99
N SER A 776 0.71 -27.16 17.46
CA SER A 776 -0.39 -27.86 16.81
C SER A 776 -0.64 -29.24 17.43
N GLU A 777 -1.90 -29.64 17.49
CA GLU A 777 -2.39 -30.90 17.99
C GLU A 777 -3.49 -31.42 17.07
N ASN A 778 -3.38 -32.68 16.66
CA ASN A 778 -4.29 -33.35 15.75
C ASN A 778 -5.16 -34.37 16.50
N SER A 779 -6.46 -34.41 16.21
CA SER A 779 -7.39 -35.32 16.85
C SER A 779 -7.17 -36.81 16.46
N ILE A 780 -6.59 -37.07 15.30
CA ILE A 780 -6.27 -38.45 14.83
C ILE A 780 -5.09 -39.03 15.64
N TYR A 781 -4.18 -38.17 16.14
CA TYR A 781 -3.03 -38.55 16.92
C TYR A 781 -3.10 -37.89 18.31
N PRO A 782 -4.03 -38.31 19.16
CA PRO A 782 -4.21 -37.70 20.49
C PRO A 782 -2.94 -37.81 21.33
N GLY A 783 -2.54 -36.70 21.94
CA GLY A 783 -1.33 -36.62 22.77
C GLY A 783 -0.05 -36.30 21.98
N LYS A 784 -0.04 -36.35 20.68
CA LYS A 784 1.12 -35.91 19.85
C LYS A 784 1.05 -34.43 19.55
N LYS A 785 1.85 -33.62 20.23
CA LYS A 785 1.95 -32.16 20.02
C LYS A 785 3.19 -31.85 19.19
N ASN A 786 2.97 -31.05 18.17
CA ASN A 786 4.07 -30.49 17.38
C ASN A 786 4.28 -29.04 17.80
N SER A 787 5.46 -28.72 18.34
CA SER A 787 5.84 -27.35 18.66
C SER A 787 7.01 -26.90 17.80
N THR A 788 6.87 -25.76 17.18
CA THR A 788 7.91 -25.21 16.33
C THR A 788 8.23 -23.76 16.73
N TRP A 789 9.50 -23.41 16.66
CA TRP A 789 10.00 -22.05 16.83
C TRP A 789 10.69 -21.61 15.56
N ARG A 790 10.37 -20.40 15.13
CA ARG A 790 11.08 -19.71 14.04
C ARG A 790 11.41 -18.29 14.49
N ASN A 791 12.69 -18.04 14.67
CA ASN A 791 13.17 -16.82 15.26
C ASN A 791 14.19 -16.15 14.36
N ASN A 792 14.21 -14.83 14.41
CA ASN A 792 15.12 -14.01 13.62
C ASN A 792 15.59 -12.81 14.45
N ILE A 793 16.89 -12.50 14.39
CA ILE A 793 17.47 -11.30 14.96
C ILE A 793 18.16 -10.56 13.81
N ASP A 794 17.70 -9.35 13.54
CA ASP A 794 18.20 -8.49 12.48
C ASP A 794 18.93 -7.31 13.09
N GLY A 795 20.07 -6.97 12.53
CA GLY A 795 20.81 -5.76 12.84
C GLY A 795 21.18 -5.00 11.59
N SER A 796 21.02 -3.70 11.57
CA SER A 796 21.56 -2.87 10.52
C SER A 796 22.23 -1.63 11.09
N ILE A 797 23.35 -1.25 10.49
CA ILE A 797 24.05 -0.02 10.77
C ILE A 797 24.24 0.76 9.47
N SER A 798 23.97 2.05 9.52
CA SER A 798 24.23 2.97 8.43
C SER A 798 24.95 4.18 9.00
N TYR A 799 26.11 4.50 8.44
CA TYR A 799 26.96 5.59 8.91
C TYR A 799 27.61 6.33 7.75
N ILE A 800 27.67 7.64 7.85
CA ILE A 800 28.42 8.46 6.89
C ILE A 800 29.83 8.65 7.44
N LEU A 801 30.76 7.89 6.86
CA LEU A 801 32.18 7.95 7.15
C LEU A 801 32.80 9.28 6.68
N PRO A 802 34.01 9.67 7.17
CA PRO A 802 34.78 10.75 6.57
C PRO A 802 34.86 10.64 5.05
N LEU A 803 35.06 11.73 4.36
CA LEU A 803 35.04 11.83 2.89
C LEU A 803 33.68 11.53 2.24
N GLU A 804 32.59 11.68 2.97
CA GLU A 804 31.19 11.43 2.52
C GLU A 804 30.99 9.99 1.98
N ILE A 805 31.67 8.99 2.52
CA ILE A 805 31.47 7.58 2.20
C ILE A 805 30.27 7.07 3.01
N ASN A 806 29.22 6.62 2.33
CA ASN A 806 28.08 5.97 2.99
C ASN A 806 28.41 4.49 3.19
N PHE A 807 28.49 4.08 4.44
CA PHE A 807 28.62 2.68 4.83
C PHE A 807 27.27 2.17 5.32
N ARG A 808 26.87 1.00 4.85
CA ARG A 808 25.71 0.26 5.36
C ARG A 808 26.07 -1.20 5.49
N SER A 809 25.71 -1.81 6.62
CA SER A 809 25.84 -3.23 6.85
C SER A 809 24.55 -3.78 7.47
N ASP A 810 24.09 -4.93 6.98
CA ASP A 810 22.88 -5.61 7.43
C ASP A 810 23.28 -7.05 7.83
N ILE A 811 22.87 -7.47 9.03
CA ILE A 811 23.10 -8.80 9.58
C ILE A 811 21.74 -9.40 9.95
N SER A 812 21.51 -10.66 9.59
CA SER A 812 20.31 -11.41 9.94
C SER A 812 20.68 -12.80 10.44
N TYR A 813 20.40 -13.07 11.71
CA TYR A 813 20.63 -14.37 12.34
C TYR A 813 19.29 -15.10 12.47
N GLN A 814 19.17 -16.25 11.79
CA GLN A 814 17.95 -17.05 11.79
C GLN A 814 18.20 -18.38 12.49
N PHE A 815 17.29 -18.75 13.38
CA PHE A 815 17.35 -20.01 14.10
C PHE A 815 15.95 -20.63 14.28
N PHE A 816 15.94 -21.95 14.22
CA PHE A 816 14.72 -22.75 14.18
C PHE A 816 14.82 -23.85 15.22
N SER A 817 13.68 -24.34 15.68
CA SER A 817 13.62 -25.48 16.59
C SER A 817 12.27 -26.21 16.42
N GLY A 818 12.28 -27.52 16.63
CA GLY A 818 11.07 -28.35 16.57
C GLY A 818 10.74 -28.93 15.20
N TYR A 819 11.53 -28.62 14.16
CA TYR A 819 11.39 -29.26 12.87
C TYR A 819 12.22 -30.55 12.85
N LYS A 820 11.57 -31.68 12.64
CA LYS A 820 12.24 -33.02 12.57
C LYS A 820 12.96 -33.16 11.21
N GLY A 821 14.02 -32.42 10.99
CA GLY A 821 14.84 -32.48 9.79
C GLY A 821 16.32 -32.38 10.10
N GLN A 822 17.18 -32.83 9.19
CA GLN A 822 18.66 -32.91 9.42
C GLN A 822 19.35 -31.56 9.62
N ASN A 823 18.67 -30.40 9.45
CA ASN A 823 19.31 -29.09 9.37
C ASN A 823 18.61 -27.99 10.22
N ASP A 824 18.42 -28.23 11.50
CA ASP A 824 18.04 -27.13 12.44
C ASP A 824 19.22 -26.18 12.75
N LYS A 825 20.29 -26.22 11.96
CA LYS A 825 21.46 -25.35 12.17
C LYS A 825 21.08 -23.91 11.86
N PRO A 826 21.32 -23.00 12.79
CA PRO A 826 21.14 -21.57 12.55
C PRO A 826 22.09 -21.11 11.44
N TYR A 827 21.75 -19.98 10.81
CA TYR A 827 22.61 -19.36 9.82
C TYR A 827 22.60 -17.84 9.98
N LEU A 828 23.72 -17.24 9.58
CA LEU A 828 23.95 -15.80 9.65
C LEU A 828 24.12 -15.24 8.24
N LEU A 829 23.22 -14.39 7.82
CA LEU A 829 23.34 -13.62 6.58
C LEU A 829 23.97 -12.27 6.88
N TRP A 830 25.06 -11.97 6.21
CA TRP A 830 25.74 -10.68 6.36
C TRP A 830 25.93 -10.02 5.00
N ASN A 831 25.44 -8.79 4.88
CA ASN A 831 25.56 -7.96 3.68
C ASN A 831 26.19 -6.62 4.04
N ALA A 832 26.96 -6.04 3.11
CA ALA A 832 27.54 -4.72 3.28
C ALA A 832 27.53 -3.93 1.98
N ASN A 833 27.45 -2.60 2.09
CA ASN A 833 27.56 -1.68 0.97
C ASN A 833 28.45 -0.51 1.38
N LEU A 834 29.32 -0.09 0.45
CA LEU A 834 30.07 1.15 0.51
C LEU A 834 29.71 1.99 -0.69
N SER A 835 29.26 3.21 -0.52
CA SER A 835 28.96 4.09 -1.64
C SER A 835 29.58 5.47 -1.44
N LYS A 836 30.14 6.02 -2.51
CA LYS A 836 30.75 7.33 -2.54
C LYS A 836 30.31 8.12 -3.77
N SER A 837 29.94 9.39 -3.57
CA SER A 837 29.75 10.32 -4.64
C SER A 837 31.12 10.80 -5.16
N ILE A 838 31.49 10.33 -6.36
CA ILE A 838 32.76 10.71 -7.03
C ILE A 838 32.65 12.14 -7.55
N ILE A 839 31.53 12.42 -8.22
CA ILE A 839 31.16 13.76 -8.68
C ILE A 839 29.90 14.15 -7.91
N ARG A 840 30.02 15.20 -7.10
CA ARG A 840 28.95 15.60 -6.16
C ARG A 840 27.58 15.65 -6.84
N ASN A 841 26.64 14.86 -6.31
CA ASN A 841 25.27 14.71 -6.79
C ASN A 841 25.12 14.19 -8.23
N LYS A 842 26.17 13.69 -8.90
CA LYS A 842 26.10 13.21 -10.28
C LYS A 842 26.58 11.78 -10.47
N LEU A 843 27.78 11.44 -10.02
CA LEU A 843 28.36 10.12 -10.22
C LEU A 843 28.63 9.45 -8.89
N ILE A 844 28.02 8.29 -8.66
CA ILE A 844 28.11 7.52 -7.43
C ILE A 844 28.72 6.16 -7.77
N ALA A 845 29.78 5.78 -7.06
CA ALA A 845 30.31 4.43 -7.07
C ALA A 845 29.81 3.67 -5.84
N THR A 846 29.35 2.45 -6.04
CA THR A 846 28.87 1.56 -4.97
C THR A 846 29.55 0.22 -5.09
N LEU A 847 30.15 -0.25 -3.97
CA LEU A 847 30.63 -1.61 -3.80
C LEU A 847 29.65 -2.33 -2.88
N SER A 848 29.07 -3.41 -3.35
CA SER A 848 28.12 -4.26 -2.59
C SER A 848 28.74 -5.64 -2.37
N ALA A 849 28.63 -6.14 -1.15
CA ALA A 849 28.95 -7.52 -0.79
C ALA A 849 27.68 -8.19 -0.27
N ARG A 850 27.32 -9.32 -0.81
CA ARG A 850 26.14 -10.08 -0.43
C ARG A 850 26.53 -11.45 0.08
N ASP A 851 25.84 -11.90 1.15
CA ASP A 851 26.08 -13.18 1.82
C ASP A 851 27.60 -13.41 2.08
N ILE A 852 28.24 -12.44 2.73
CA ILE A 852 29.70 -12.39 2.94
C ILE A 852 30.22 -13.70 3.55
N LEU A 853 29.41 -14.37 4.37
CA LEU A 853 29.78 -15.62 5.03
C LEU A 853 29.42 -16.88 4.23
N ASN A 854 28.78 -16.72 3.07
CA ASN A 854 28.32 -17.82 2.21
C ASN A 854 27.44 -18.85 2.96
N GLN A 855 26.55 -18.36 3.81
CA GLN A 855 25.71 -19.21 4.67
C GLN A 855 24.25 -19.27 4.26
N ASN A 856 23.84 -18.55 3.21
CA ASN A 856 22.47 -18.60 2.73
C ASN A 856 22.12 -20.02 2.25
N LYS A 857 21.03 -20.59 2.74
CA LYS A 857 20.59 -21.96 2.42
C LYS A 857 19.22 -22.05 1.78
N ASN A 858 18.46 -20.97 1.77
CA ASN A 858 17.08 -20.88 1.26
C ASN A 858 16.22 -22.14 1.52
N ILE A 859 16.07 -22.49 2.78
CA ILE A 859 15.30 -23.64 3.23
C ILE A 859 13.93 -23.14 3.66
N GLN A 860 12.87 -23.71 3.10
CA GLN A 860 11.50 -23.47 3.53
C GLN A 860 10.96 -24.71 4.24
N ARG A 861 10.29 -24.51 5.36
CA ARG A 861 9.70 -25.58 6.16
C ARG A 861 8.22 -25.36 6.32
N ALA A 862 7.45 -26.41 6.11
CA ALA A 862 6.01 -26.42 6.28
C ALA A 862 5.61 -27.59 7.20
N VAL A 863 4.69 -27.30 8.11
CA VAL A 863 4.02 -28.31 8.94
C VAL A 863 2.55 -28.30 8.55
N SER A 864 2.06 -29.42 8.13
CA SER A 864 0.66 -29.66 7.80
C SER A 864 0.05 -30.62 8.82
N ASP A 865 -1.24 -30.87 8.72
CA ASP A 865 -1.98 -31.80 9.57
C ASP A 865 -1.43 -33.23 9.52
N PHE A 866 -0.80 -33.61 8.40
CA PHE A 866 -0.37 -34.98 8.13
C PHE A 866 1.05 -35.11 7.54
N TYR A 867 1.80 -34.00 7.39
CA TYR A 867 3.22 -34.06 6.96
C TYR A 867 4.05 -32.93 7.58
N ILE A 868 5.35 -33.18 7.60
CA ILE A 868 6.40 -32.16 7.76
C ILE A 868 7.21 -32.18 6.49
N GLN A 869 7.42 -31.00 5.91
CA GLN A 869 8.15 -30.85 4.62
C GLN A 869 9.29 -29.85 4.80
N GLU A 870 10.45 -30.21 4.31
CA GLU A 870 11.58 -29.30 4.05
C GLU A 870 11.76 -29.20 2.55
N THR A 871 11.83 -27.96 2.04
CA THR A 871 12.12 -27.67 0.63
C THR A 871 13.35 -26.79 0.57
N ARG A 872 14.36 -27.24 -0.17
CA ARG A 872 15.58 -26.48 -0.46
C ARG A 872 15.52 -25.98 -1.88
N TYR A 873 15.96 -24.74 -2.09
CA TYR A 873 16.02 -24.12 -3.40
C TYR A 873 17.45 -23.73 -3.73
N ASN A 874 17.79 -23.77 -5.02
CA ASN A 874 19.00 -23.13 -5.50
C ASN A 874 18.93 -21.61 -5.24
N ILE A 875 20.06 -20.99 -4.88
CA ILE A 875 20.11 -19.58 -4.53
C ILE A 875 21.33 -18.89 -5.10
N VAL A 876 21.23 -17.57 -5.24
CA VAL A 876 22.40 -16.72 -5.42
C VAL A 876 23.20 -16.75 -4.11
N ARG A 877 24.42 -17.27 -4.15
CA ARG A 877 25.36 -17.32 -3.02
C ARG A 877 26.14 -16.03 -2.90
N GLN A 878 27.22 -16.04 -2.15
CA GLN A 878 28.15 -14.91 -1.98
C GLN A 878 28.54 -14.30 -3.33
N TYR A 879 28.42 -12.97 -3.43
CA TYR A 879 28.95 -12.21 -4.56
C TYR A 879 29.33 -10.79 -4.14
N PHE A 880 30.27 -10.21 -4.92
CA PHE A 880 30.68 -8.82 -4.84
C PHE A 880 30.26 -8.12 -6.13
N LEU A 881 29.69 -6.93 -6.01
CA LEU A 881 29.19 -6.17 -7.16
C LEU A 881 29.70 -4.72 -7.07
N PHE A 882 30.35 -4.24 -8.12
CA PHE A 882 30.67 -2.84 -8.29
C PHE A 882 29.65 -2.18 -9.22
N THR A 883 29.06 -1.07 -8.80
CA THR A 883 28.02 -0.34 -9.56
C THR A 883 28.39 1.13 -9.68
N LEU A 884 28.31 1.66 -10.90
CA LEU A 884 28.36 3.10 -11.15
C LEU A 884 26.96 3.61 -11.45
N THR A 885 26.54 4.68 -10.77
CA THR A 885 25.25 5.34 -10.98
C THR A 885 25.48 6.79 -11.36
N TYR A 886 25.01 7.18 -12.54
CA TYR A 886 25.00 8.56 -13.00
C TYR A 886 23.62 9.16 -12.78
N LYS A 887 23.55 10.28 -12.04
CA LYS A 887 22.35 11.04 -11.77
C LYS A 887 22.38 12.37 -12.49
N PHE A 888 21.27 12.76 -13.08
CA PHE A 888 21.13 14.05 -13.72
C PHE A 888 19.80 14.73 -13.36
N PHE A 889 19.83 16.04 -13.42
CA PHE A 889 18.65 16.88 -13.31
C PHE A 889 18.84 18.12 -14.20
N THR A 890 17.88 18.37 -15.12
CA THR A 890 17.96 19.43 -16.12
C THR A 890 16.86 20.47 -15.91
N GLY A 891 16.67 21.05 -14.83
CA GLY A 891 15.53 21.95 -14.60
C GLY A 891 15.63 22.76 -13.34
N GLY A 892 16.63 22.48 -12.52
CA GLY A 892 16.91 23.28 -11.33
C GLY A 892 17.38 24.67 -11.72
N THR A 893 16.65 25.68 -11.32
CA THR A 893 17.13 27.05 -11.40
C THR A 893 18.44 27.14 -10.64
N THR A 894 19.55 27.37 -11.34
CA THR A 894 20.78 27.83 -10.72
C THR A 894 20.45 29.06 -9.85
N GLY A 895 21.14 29.21 -8.70
CA GLY A 895 20.78 30.23 -7.68
C GLY A 895 20.49 31.63 -8.24
N ALA A 896 21.25 32.09 -9.26
CA ALA A 896 21.01 33.37 -9.92
C ALA A 896 19.72 33.43 -10.76
N PHE A 897 19.28 32.32 -11.36
CA PHE A 897 18.00 32.25 -12.08
C PHE A 897 16.85 32.14 -11.08
N LYS A 898 17.04 31.42 -9.95
CA LYS A 898 16.08 31.30 -8.85
C LYS A 898 15.81 32.65 -8.18
N GLU A 899 16.84 33.48 -8.01
CA GLU A 899 16.66 34.86 -7.53
C GLU A 899 15.92 35.74 -8.57
N ARG A 900 16.23 35.61 -9.85
CA ARG A 900 15.56 36.32 -10.91
C ARG A 900 14.10 35.89 -11.11
N VAL A 901 13.83 34.59 -11.07
CA VAL A 901 12.46 34.05 -11.15
C VAL A 901 11.69 34.40 -9.88
N ASN A 902 12.27 34.28 -8.70
CA ASN A 902 11.63 34.71 -7.47
C ASN A 902 11.37 36.23 -7.42
N SER A 903 12.23 37.02 -8.03
CA SER A 903 11.99 38.47 -8.18
C SER A 903 10.83 38.77 -9.14
N ILE A 904 10.70 37.98 -10.22
CA ILE A 904 9.61 38.09 -11.20
C ILE A 904 8.27 37.60 -10.58
N PHE A 905 8.29 36.46 -9.89
CA PHE A 905 7.06 35.96 -9.21
C PHE A 905 6.67 36.81 -8.01
N ARG A 906 7.61 37.32 -7.21
CA ARG A 906 7.31 38.33 -6.19
C ARG A 906 6.71 39.60 -6.79
N ASN A 907 7.12 40.00 -8.00
CA ASN A 907 6.53 41.13 -8.72
C ASN A 907 5.12 40.77 -9.27
N GLN A 908 4.89 39.54 -9.72
CA GLN A 908 3.57 39.10 -10.18
C GLN A 908 2.59 38.90 -9.01
N GLU A 909 3.00 38.29 -7.91
CA GLU A 909 2.19 38.18 -6.70
C GLU A 909 1.91 39.55 -6.09
N ARG A 910 2.88 40.46 -6.12
CA ARG A 910 2.69 41.84 -5.72
C ARG A 910 1.71 42.59 -6.59
N ASN A 911 1.77 42.41 -7.91
CA ASN A 911 0.84 43.02 -8.86
C ASN A 911 -0.57 42.41 -8.77
N ALA A 912 -0.69 41.09 -8.57
CA ALA A 912 -1.95 40.39 -8.31
C ALA A 912 -2.58 40.89 -7.00
N PHE A 913 -1.80 41.01 -5.94
CA PHE A 913 -2.22 41.54 -4.64
C PHE A 913 -2.62 43.03 -4.70
N ILE A 914 -1.90 43.85 -5.47
CA ILE A 914 -2.27 45.25 -5.70
C ILE A 914 -3.56 45.36 -6.51
N ASN A 915 -3.78 44.48 -7.50
CA ASN A 915 -5.01 44.44 -8.27
C ASN A 915 -6.19 43.95 -7.42
N GLU A 916 -6.01 42.99 -6.55
CA GLU A 916 -7.00 42.48 -5.61
C GLU A 916 -7.40 43.57 -4.57
N ILE A 917 -6.43 44.36 -4.12
CA ILE A 917 -6.71 45.55 -3.25
C ILE A 917 -7.47 46.67 -3.99
N ASN A 918 -7.18 46.86 -5.27
CA ASN A 918 -7.87 47.85 -6.09
C ASN A 918 -9.29 47.44 -6.45
N ASP A 919 -9.53 46.13 -6.62
CA ASP A 919 -10.88 45.56 -6.84
C ASP A 919 -11.74 45.56 -5.55
N ILE A 920 -11.12 45.53 -4.39
CA ILE A 920 -11.80 45.69 -3.09
C ILE A 920 -12.16 47.19 -2.82
N LYS A 921 -11.51 48.12 -3.53
CA LYS A 921 -11.78 49.56 -3.40
C LYS A 921 -12.79 50.09 -4.44
N ARG A 922 -13.20 49.26 -5.41
CA ARG A 922 -14.38 49.51 -6.27
C ARG A 922 -15.58 48.71 -5.72
#